data_79262129237de3fb1cab6df2076ab83b
#
_entry.id   79262129237de3fb1cab6df2076ab83b
#
_cell.length_a   1.000
_cell.length_b   1.000
_cell.length_c   1.000
_cell.angle_alpha   90.00
_cell.angle_beta   90.00
_cell.angle_gamma   90.00
#
_symmetry.space_group_name_H-M   'P 1'
#
loop_
_entity.id
_entity.type
_entity.pdbx_description
1 polymer ?
#
loop_
_entity_poly.entity_id
_entity_poly.type
_entity_poly.pdbx_seq_one_letter_code
_entity_poly.pdbx_strand_id
1 'polypeptide(L)'
;MRILEHRALRGPNFYSRYQAIYMRLDIEDLEQRPSDTVEGLAERLETLIPALYEHRCSVGERGGFMQRVRNGTYAGHVVEHVAIELQNQVGFSVGYGKTVDSYEPGIYNVVYRYRDEATGLAAGEMAVEIVRKLFDGDEIDLQPQIDALKAVRDANALGPSTGSIVAAAKARNIPFYNLTEGTSYTQLGYGVKQRRFQATVTDMSGIIGHSIADDKEWTKQILGEAGVPVPQGRICHSWEEAEAAAEAIGWPVVTKPLSGNHGRGVTTDIASTEDLRSGYDAAVARLREGSDGVIVESYIKGEDHRILVIGGKLVAAARRRPAHVVGDGRSSIADLIERENEDPRRGVGHENLLTQIQVDEQTLRMLEQAGHGLETVLPEGEIAFLKSTANISTGGTASDLTDEVHPEVKFAMERVGRLVGLDVIGIDLLAETLSEPLEAQSAGVVEVNAGPGFRMHMSPTHGTPRPVGEHVVDMLFPDPTDDGRIPITAITGTNGKTTTTRLTTHILRQAGNSVGMGCTGTVEIDNHVILRGDYSGPAAAQAVLREPTVEHAVLEVARGGIMRRGLGFDECDVGVLLNIASDHLGEREIHTLEDLARCKTVVVDAVRKDGGHCVLNADDPLVMEHGTYWARGE
;
A
#
# COMPACT_ATOMS: atom_id res chain seq x y z
N MET A 1 -7.73 -29.72 17.83
CA MET A 1 -8.38 -29.12 16.65
C MET A 1 -7.45 -29.23 15.43
N ARG A 2 -7.99 -29.53 14.27
CA ARG A 2 -7.22 -29.73 13.02
C ARG A 2 -7.83 -28.93 11.87
N ILE A 3 -7.05 -28.11 11.22
CA ILE A 3 -7.47 -27.38 10.02
C ILE A 3 -7.46 -28.37 8.83
N LEU A 4 -8.62 -28.57 8.20
CA LEU A 4 -8.80 -29.47 7.05
C LEU A 4 -8.64 -28.72 5.72
N GLU A 5 -9.10 -27.48 5.67
CA GLU A 5 -8.98 -26.59 4.50
C GLU A 5 -8.85 -25.15 5.00
N HIS A 6 -7.96 -24.35 4.39
CA HIS A 6 -7.75 -22.95 4.75
C HIS A 6 -7.41 -22.15 3.49
N ARG A 7 -8.22 -21.14 3.17
CA ARG A 7 -8.06 -20.36 1.94
C ARG A 7 -8.75 -19.01 1.99
N ALA A 8 -8.32 -18.10 1.13
CA ALA A 8 -8.99 -16.82 0.91
C ALA A 8 -10.06 -16.92 -0.20
N LEU A 9 -11.22 -16.33 0.07
CA LEU A 9 -12.29 -16.05 -0.88
C LEU A 9 -12.17 -14.58 -1.29
N ARG A 10 -11.87 -14.34 -2.56
CA ARG A 10 -11.58 -13.00 -3.10
C ARG A 10 -12.83 -12.40 -3.73
N GLY A 11 -13.34 -11.32 -3.16
CA GLY A 11 -14.60 -10.67 -3.56
C GLY A 11 -15.85 -11.38 -3.05
N PRO A 12 -17.05 -11.09 -3.62
CA PRO A 12 -18.31 -11.73 -3.26
C PRO A 12 -18.25 -13.25 -3.39
N ASN A 13 -18.82 -13.94 -2.41
CA ASN A 13 -18.76 -15.40 -2.30
C ASN A 13 -20.02 -15.93 -1.58
N PHE A 14 -20.14 -17.24 -1.45
CA PHE A 14 -21.30 -17.88 -0.82
C PHE A 14 -21.61 -17.41 0.61
N TYR A 15 -20.60 -16.99 1.35
CA TYR A 15 -20.72 -16.62 2.77
C TYR A 15 -20.85 -15.12 2.99
N SER A 16 -20.33 -14.30 2.07
CA SER A 16 -20.20 -12.85 2.24
C SER A 16 -20.18 -12.10 0.91
N ARG A 17 -20.71 -10.87 0.89
CA ARG A 17 -20.52 -9.92 -0.22
C ARG A 17 -19.08 -9.36 -0.29
N TYR A 18 -18.28 -9.63 0.71
CA TYR A 18 -16.91 -9.15 0.81
C TYR A 18 -15.94 -10.33 0.84
N GLN A 19 -14.69 -10.06 0.59
CA GLN A 19 -13.61 -11.01 0.76
C GLN A 19 -13.58 -11.58 2.19
N ALA A 20 -13.32 -12.89 2.30
CA ALA A 20 -13.29 -13.60 3.58
C ALA A 20 -12.26 -14.73 3.54
N ILE A 21 -11.72 -15.07 4.71
CA ILE A 21 -11.02 -16.34 4.91
C ILE A 21 -12.09 -17.41 5.18
N TYR A 22 -11.91 -18.54 4.54
CA TYR A 22 -12.67 -19.76 4.80
C TYR A 22 -11.74 -20.79 5.42
N MET A 23 -12.14 -21.33 6.55
CA MET A 23 -11.45 -22.41 7.25
C MET A 23 -12.43 -23.53 7.52
N ARG A 24 -12.12 -24.76 7.07
CA ARG A 24 -12.83 -25.97 7.50
C ARG A 24 -12.06 -26.56 8.66
N LEU A 25 -12.68 -26.57 9.82
CA LEU A 25 -12.06 -26.90 11.11
C LEU A 25 -12.72 -28.12 11.73
N ASP A 26 -11.92 -29.16 12.00
CA ASP A 26 -12.29 -30.30 12.84
C ASP A 26 -11.94 -29.96 14.29
N ILE A 27 -12.95 -29.81 15.14
CA ILE A 27 -12.76 -29.44 16.55
C ILE A 27 -12.48 -30.66 17.46
N GLU A 28 -12.49 -31.85 16.86
CA GLU A 28 -12.13 -33.13 17.52
C GLU A 28 -12.89 -33.35 18.84
N ASP A 29 -12.19 -33.61 19.96
CA ASP A 29 -12.76 -33.82 21.31
C ASP A 29 -13.53 -32.61 21.84
N LEU A 30 -13.30 -31.40 21.32
CA LEU A 30 -14.01 -30.20 21.75
C LEU A 30 -15.48 -30.16 21.31
N GLU A 31 -15.90 -31.06 20.43
CA GLU A 31 -17.32 -31.26 20.10
C GLU A 31 -18.14 -31.68 21.31
N GLN A 32 -17.51 -32.39 22.26
CA GLN A 32 -18.12 -32.82 23.52
C GLN A 32 -17.93 -31.82 24.66
N ARG A 33 -17.28 -30.69 24.42
CA ARG A 33 -16.89 -29.68 25.40
C ARG A 33 -17.30 -28.28 24.96
N PRO A 34 -18.62 -27.96 24.87
CA PRO A 34 -19.04 -26.59 24.59
C PRO A 34 -18.56 -25.64 25.69
N SER A 35 -18.45 -24.34 25.33
CA SER A 35 -17.75 -23.33 26.15
C SER A 35 -18.28 -23.18 27.59
N ASP A 36 -19.57 -23.40 27.81
CA ASP A 36 -20.21 -23.35 29.13
C ASP A 36 -19.84 -24.54 30.05
N THR A 37 -19.31 -25.62 29.45
CA THR A 37 -18.83 -26.79 30.20
C THR A 37 -17.36 -26.69 30.61
N VAL A 38 -16.64 -25.70 30.12
CA VAL A 38 -15.21 -25.47 30.38
C VAL A 38 -15.05 -24.40 31.46
N GLU A 39 -14.72 -24.83 32.67
CA GLU A 39 -14.58 -23.94 33.84
C GLU A 39 -13.59 -22.80 33.58
N GLY A 40 -14.00 -21.56 33.85
CA GLY A 40 -13.19 -20.34 33.74
C GLY A 40 -12.81 -19.92 32.30
N LEU A 41 -13.36 -20.53 31.25
CA LEU A 41 -13.03 -20.22 29.88
C LEU A 41 -13.39 -18.76 29.53
N ALA A 42 -14.58 -18.31 29.93
CA ALA A 42 -15.02 -16.94 29.63
C ALA A 42 -14.11 -15.89 30.27
N GLU A 43 -13.72 -16.10 31.51
CA GLU A 43 -12.82 -15.24 32.29
C GLU A 43 -11.40 -15.22 31.67
N ARG A 44 -10.89 -16.39 31.25
CA ARG A 44 -9.59 -16.49 30.55
C ARG A 44 -9.62 -15.71 29.22
N LEU A 45 -10.69 -15.85 28.42
CA LEU A 45 -10.87 -15.13 27.17
C LEU A 45 -10.92 -13.60 27.39
N GLU A 46 -11.70 -13.14 28.37
CA GLU A 46 -11.80 -11.71 28.69
C GLU A 46 -10.49 -11.13 29.23
N THR A 47 -9.74 -11.91 30.00
CA THR A 47 -8.44 -11.48 30.52
C THR A 47 -7.38 -11.42 29.42
N LEU A 48 -7.35 -12.42 28.55
CA LEU A 48 -6.36 -12.53 27.48
C LEU A 48 -6.61 -11.51 26.34
N ILE A 49 -7.89 -11.35 25.95
CA ILE A 49 -8.30 -10.51 24.82
C ILE A 49 -9.53 -9.66 25.25
N PRO A 50 -9.34 -8.61 26.06
CA PRO A 50 -10.46 -7.79 26.58
C PRO A 50 -11.37 -7.20 25.50
N ALA A 51 -10.81 -6.92 24.30
CA ALA A 51 -11.55 -6.34 23.19
C ALA A 51 -12.64 -7.27 22.62
N LEU A 52 -12.63 -8.57 22.90
CA LEU A 52 -13.72 -9.48 22.54
C LEU A 52 -15.05 -9.09 23.18
N TYR A 53 -15.03 -8.28 24.24
CA TYR A 53 -16.26 -7.72 24.84
C TYR A 53 -16.95 -6.69 23.91
N GLU A 54 -16.26 -6.10 22.97
CA GLU A 54 -16.84 -5.19 21.97
C GLU A 54 -17.62 -5.94 20.88
N HIS A 55 -17.42 -7.26 20.74
CA HIS A 55 -18.06 -8.07 19.73
C HIS A 55 -19.53 -8.32 20.04
N ARG A 56 -20.40 -7.94 19.10
CA ARG A 56 -21.86 -8.03 19.26
C ARG A 56 -22.42 -9.42 18.95
N CYS A 57 -21.77 -10.16 18.03
CA CYS A 57 -22.24 -11.46 17.54
C CYS A 57 -23.71 -11.44 17.08
N SER A 58 -24.37 -12.59 17.03
CA SER A 58 -25.80 -12.72 16.69
C SER A 58 -26.75 -12.12 17.74
N VAL A 59 -26.25 -11.80 18.92
CA VAL A 59 -27.03 -11.12 19.98
C VAL A 59 -27.33 -9.66 19.63
N GLY A 60 -26.42 -9.01 18.85
CA GLY A 60 -26.60 -7.64 18.36
C GLY A 60 -26.16 -6.55 19.34
N GLU A 61 -25.84 -6.87 20.59
CA GLU A 61 -25.44 -5.94 21.64
C GLU A 61 -23.96 -6.11 22.00
N ARG A 62 -23.34 -5.07 22.56
CA ARG A 62 -21.99 -5.10 23.11
C ARG A 62 -21.88 -6.21 24.17
N GLY A 63 -20.84 -7.02 24.09
CA GLY A 63 -20.68 -8.20 24.96
C GLY A 63 -21.44 -9.43 24.49
N GLY A 64 -22.17 -9.36 23.37
CA GLY A 64 -22.98 -10.47 22.85
C GLY A 64 -22.17 -11.73 22.57
N PHE A 65 -20.94 -11.60 22.11
CA PHE A 65 -20.05 -12.75 21.96
C PHE A 65 -19.73 -13.41 23.31
N MET A 66 -19.34 -12.64 24.32
CA MET A 66 -19.02 -13.17 25.63
C MET A 66 -20.24 -13.79 26.31
N GLN A 67 -21.43 -13.24 26.05
CA GLN A 67 -22.69 -13.86 26.50
C GLN A 67 -22.90 -15.23 25.84
N ARG A 68 -22.60 -15.38 24.54
CA ARG A 68 -22.65 -16.65 23.82
C ARG A 68 -21.64 -17.66 24.39
N VAL A 69 -20.43 -17.21 24.74
CA VAL A 69 -19.41 -18.06 25.39
C VAL A 69 -19.90 -18.58 26.73
N ARG A 70 -20.56 -17.74 27.56
CA ARG A 70 -21.10 -18.14 28.87
C ARG A 70 -22.32 -19.05 28.77
N ASN A 71 -23.12 -18.90 27.72
CA ASN A 71 -24.35 -19.65 27.52
C ASN A 71 -24.15 -20.97 26.74
N GLY A 72 -22.95 -21.23 26.27
CA GLY A 72 -22.58 -22.41 25.49
C GLY A 72 -22.44 -22.11 23.98
N THR A 73 -21.23 -22.28 23.47
CA THR A 73 -20.92 -22.27 22.04
C THR A 73 -19.75 -23.20 21.74
N TYR A 74 -19.56 -23.56 20.47
CA TYR A 74 -18.48 -24.45 20.07
C TYR A 74 -17.17 -23.71 19.76
N ALA A 75 -16.05 -24.42 19.87
CA ALA A 75 -14.71 -23.88 19.68
C ALA A 75 -14.52 -23.17 18.32
N GLY A 76 -15.15 -23.66 17.25
CA GLY A 76 -15.10 -23.02 15.93
C GLY A 76 -15.61 -21.58 15.92
N HIS A 77 -16.69 -21.29 16.66
CA HIS A 77 -17.21 -19.93 16.80
C HIS A 77 -16.27 -19.03 17.63
N VAL A 78 -15.59 -19.60 18.63
CA VAL A 78 -14.57 -18.86 19.39
C VAL A 78 -13.36 -18.54 18.50
N VAL A 79 -12.91 -19.48 17.66
CA VAL A 79 -11.84 -19.26 16.66
C VAL A 79 -12.17 -18.11 15.72
N GLU A 80 -13.42 -18.03 15.22
CA GLU A 80 -13.89 -16.93 14.37
C GLU A 80 -13.63 -15.57 15.02
N HIS A 81 -14.13 -15.38 16.23
CA HIS A 81 -14.03 -14.11 16.94
C HIS A 81 -12.58 -13.76 17.34
N VAL A 82 -11.78 -14.76 17.73
CA VAL A 82 -10.36 -14.56 18.03
C VAL A 82 -9.59 -14.18 16.76
N ALA A 83 -9.84 -14.84 15.61
CA ALA A 83 -9.20 -14.50 14.34
C ALA A 83 -9.53 -13.09 13.84
N ILE A 84 -10.76 -12.61 14.08
CA ILE A 84 -11.15 -11.22 13.82
C ILE A 84 -10.35 -10.28 14.71
N GLU A 85 -10.33 -10.55 16.02
CA GLU A 85 -9.71 -9.63 16.97
C GLU A 85 -8.18 -9.58 16.83
N LEU A 86 -7.52 -10.67 16.51
CA LEU A 86 -6.08 -10.68 16.20
C LEU A 86 -5.75 -9.73 15.04
N GLN A 87 -6.57 -9.71 13.98
CA GLN A 87 -6.39 -8.75 12.89
C GLN A 87 -6.59 -7.30 13.34
N ASN A 88 -7.58 -7.03 14.24
CA ASN A 88 -7.82 -5.70 14.78
C ASN A 88 -6.65 -5.21 15.64
N GLN A 89 -6.07 -6.11 16.47
CA GLN A 89 -4.91 -5.78 17.32
C GLN A 89 -3.64 -5.46 16.54
N VAL A 90 -3.52 -5.92 15.30
CA VAL A 90 -2.42 -5.54 14.42
C VAL A 90 -2.79 -4.38 13.47
N GLY A 91 -3.88 -3.64 13.76
CA GLY A 91 -4.21 -2.36 13.11
C GLY A 91 -5.17 -2.45 11.92
N PHE A 92 -5.77 -3.60 11.64
CA PHE A 92 -6.87 -3.69 10.69
C PHE A 92 -8.22 -3.38 11.36
N SER A 93 -9.25 -3.09 10.56
CA SER A 93 -10.63 -2.97 11.02
C SER A 93 -11.49 -3.99 10.28
N VAL A 94 -11.78 -5.09 10.94
CA VAL A 94 -12.64 -6.17 10.45
C VAL A 94 -13.66 -6.54 11.54
N GLY A 95 -14.87 -6.89 11.14
CA GLY A 95 -15.94 -7.14 12.12
C GLY A 95 -16.93 -8.22 11.71
N TYR A 96 -16.81 -8.76 10.50
CA TYR A 96 -17.71 -9.81 10.03
C TYR A 96 -17.09 -11.18 10.18
N GLY A 97 -17.84 -12.10 10.77
CA GLY A 97 -17.58 -13.52 10.78
C GLY A 97 -18.87 -14.33 10.79
N LYS A 98 -18.75 -15.60 10.46
CA LYS A 98 -19.84 -16.57 10.47
C LYS A 98 -19.28 -17.98 10.59
N THR A 99 -19.64 -18.68 11.66
CA THR A 99 -19.38 -20.11 11.80
C THR A 99 -20.63 -20.89 11.47
N VAL A 100 -20.51 -21.81 10.55
CA VAL A 100 -21.62 -22.65 10.05
C VAL A 100 -21.27 -24.09 10.31
N ASP A 101 -22.24 -24.82 10.84
CA ASP A 101 -22.18 -26.26 10.99
C ASP A 101 -21.97 -26.94 9.63
N SER A 102 -21.12 -27.95 9.57
CA SER A 102 -21.02 -28.81 8.40
C SER A 102 -21.94 -30.03 8.61
N TYR A 103 -22.28 -30.73 7.54
CA TYR A 103 -23.08 -31.96 7.67
C TYR A 103 -22.29 -33.13 8.28
N GLU A 104 -21.04 -32.91 8.69
CA GLU A 104 -20.17 -33.89 9.34
C GLU A 104 -19.98 -33.48 10.80
N PRO A 105 -20.32 -34.34 11.78
CA PRO A 105 -20.17 -34.05 13.20
C PRO A 105 -18.74 -33.63 13.56
N GLY A 106 -18.59 -32.58 14.38
CA GLY A 106 -17.29 -32.06 14.83
C GLY A 106 -16.58 -31.19 13.80
N ILE A 107 -17.13 -31.03 12.59
CA ILE A 107 -16.53 -30.19 11.54
C ILE A 107 -17.34 -28.92 11.33
N TYR A 108 -16.68 -27.78 11.37
CA TYR A 108 -17.26 -26.44 11.22
C TYR A 108 -16.60 -25.67 10.10
N ASN A 109 -17.41 -24.88 9.37
CA ASN A 109 -16.96 -23.92 8.39
C ASN A 109 -16.85 -22.54 9.06
N VAL A 110 -15.66 -22.14 9.40
CA VAL A 110 -15.34 -20.85 10.03
C VAL A 110 -14.99 -19.85 8.94
N VAL A 111 -15.74 -18.76 8.87
CA VAL A 111 -15.56 -17.71 7.87
C VAL A 111 -15.40 -16.36 8.57
N TYR A 112 -14.40 -15.59 8.20
CA TYR A 112 -14.20 -14.25 8.76
C TYR A 112 -13.59 -13.33 7.73
N ARG A 113 -13.93 -12.04 7.80
CA ARG A 113 -13.45 -11.01 6.89
C ARG A 113 -11.96 -10.77 7.08
N TYR A 114 -11.27 -10.38 5.99
CA TYR A 114 -9.88 -9.93 6.04
C TYR A 114 -9.69 -8.61 5.29
N ARG A 115 -8.60 -7.91 5.59
CA ARG A 115 -8.12 -6.75 4.83
C ARG A 115 -6.83 -7.05 4.08
N ASP A 116 -5.95 -7.85 4.66
CA ASP A 116 -4.76 -8.43 4.07
C ASP A 116 -4.87 -9.96 4.10
N GLU A 117 -4.63 -10.60 2.97
CA GLU A 117 -4.87 -12.05 2.81
C GLU A 117 -3.91 -12.86 3.68
N ALA A 118 -2.62 -12.52 3.66
CA ALA A 118 -1.60 -13.25 4.41
C ALA A 118 -1.83 -13.11 5.92
N THR A 119 -2.12 -11.89 6.38
CA THR A 119 -2.44 -11.64 7.80
C THR A 119 -3.73 -12.35 8.22
N GLY A 120 -4.75 -12.36 7.35
CA GLY A 120 -6.02 -13.07 7.63
C GLY A 120 -5.81 -14.57 7.78
N LEU A 121 -5.02 -15.19 6.91
CA LEU A 121 -4.66 -16.61 7.01
C LEU A 121 -3.87 -16.89 8.30
N ALA A 122 -2.81 -16.15 8.55
CA ALA A 122 -2.00 -16.32 9.76
C ALA A 122 -2.82 -16.13 11.05
N ALA A 123 -3.71 -15.13 11.09
CA ALA A 123 -4.60 -14.90 12.24
C ALA A 123 -5.51 -16.10 12.53
N GLY A 124 -6.00 -16.78 11.49
CA GLY A 124 -6.81 -17.99 11.64
C GLY A 124 -6.04 -19.16 12.24
N GLU A 125 -4.83 -19.40 11.75
CA GLU A 125 -3.96 -20.46 12.29
C GLU A 125 -3.62 -20.20 13.76
N MET A 126 -3.22 -18.97 14.09
CA MET A 126 -2.95 -18.55 15.48
C MET A 126 -4.20 -18.66 16.37
N ALA A 127 -5.37 -18.28 15.86
CA ALA A 127 -6.62 -18.38 16.61
C ALA A 127 -6.95 -19.82 16.98
N VAL A 128 -6.72 -20.80 16.08
CA VAL A 128 -6.92 -22.23 16.38
C VAL A 128 -6.00 -22.69 17.52
N GLU A 129 -4.72 -22.29 17.50
CA GLU A 129 -3.78 -22.64 18.56
C GLU A 129 -4.15 -22.00 19.91
N ILE A 130 -4.49 -20.71 19.91
CA ILE A 130 -4.88 -19.96 21.11
C ILE A 130 -6.15 -20.56 21.73
N VAL A 131 -7.18 -20.79 20.91
CA VAL A 131 -8.45 -21.32 21.39
C VAL A 131 -8.27 -22.75 21.93
N ARG A 132 -7.47 -23.59 21.28
CA ARG A 132 -7.17 -24.95 21.80
C ARG A 132 -6.57 -24.89 23.21
N LYS A 133 -5.54 -24.08 23.41
CA LYS A 133 -4.88 -23.89 24.70
C LYS A 133 -5.85 -23.37 25.78
N LEU A 134 -6.70 -22.38 25.40
CA LEU A 134 -7.71 -21.84 26.32
C LEU A 134 -8.71 -22.90 26.79
N PHE A 135 -9.17 -23.79 25.88
CA PHE A 135 -10.08 -24.88 26.22
C PHE A 135 -9.39 -25.94 27.09
N ASP A 136 -8.09 -26.13 26.91
CA ASP A 136 -7.31 -27.06 27.74
C ASP A 136 -6.89 -26.46 29.10
N GLY A 137 -7.11 -25.16 29.31
CA GLY A 137 -6.81 -24.45 30.57
C GLY A 137 -5.35 -23.99 30.67
N ASP A 138 -4.61 -23.99 29.56
CA ASP A 138 -3.22 -23.55 29.52
C ASP A 138 -3.09 -22.04 29.66
N GLU A 139 -2.00 -21.59 30.28
CA GLU A 139 -1.62 -20.16 30.27
C GLU A 139 -1.03 -19.77 28.92
N ILE A 140 -1.40 -18.58 28.43
CA ILE A 140 -0.97 -18.06 27.15
C ILE A 140 -0.42 -16.64 27.34
N ASP A 141 0.79 -16.40 26.85
CA ASP A 141 1.29 -15.07 26.56
C ASP A 141 0.90 -14.72 25.11
N LEU A 142 0.07 -13.70 24.94
CA LEU A 142 -0.43 -13.29 23.62
C LEU A 142 0.57 -12.41 22.86
N GLN A 143 1.49 -11.74 23.54
CA GLN A 143 2.38 -10.77 22.93
C GLN A 143 3.26 -11.35 21.81
N PRO A 144 3.88 -12.52 21.97
CA PRO A 144 4.65 -13.15 20.89
C PRO A 144 3.82 -13.44 19.63
N GLN A 145 2.55 -13.84 19.78
CA GLN A 145 1.67 -14.08 18.64
C GLN A 145 1.30 -12.77 17.94
N ILE A 146 1.01 -11.71 18.70
CA ILE A 146 0.75 -10.38 18.13
C ILE A 146 1.98 -9.87 17.39
N ASP A 147 3.17 -10.03 17.92
CA ASP A 147 4.41 -9.57 17.28
C ASP A 147 4.72 -10.40 16.02
N ALA A 148 4.49 -11.71 16.04
CA ALA A 148 4.58 -12.55 14.85
C ALA A 148 3.56 -12.17 13.78
N LEU A 149 2.31 -11.85 14.16
CA LEU A 149 1.28 -11.41 13.22
C LEU A 149 1.58 -10.02 12.65
N LYS A 150 2.15 -9.09 13.45
CA LYS A 150 2.67 -7.81 12.96
C LYS A 150 3.76 -8.02 11.93
N ALA A 151 4.70 -8.93 12.16
CA ALA A 151 5.76 -9.25 11.19
C ALA A 151 5.18 -9.76 9.85
N VAL A 152 4.13 -10.61 9.89
CA VAL A 152 3.42 -11.05 8.67
C VAL A 152 2.76 -9.87 7.97
N ARG A 153 2.04 -9.00 8.70
CA ARG A 153 1.42 -7.78 8.16
C ARG A 153 2.46 -6.90 7.48
N ASP A 154 3.56 -6.61 8.17
CA ASP A 154 4.59 -5.67 7.71
C ASP A 154 5.33 -6.20 6.48
N ALA A 155 5.58 -7.51 6.42
CA ALA A 155 6.18 -8.16 5.25
C ALA A 155 5.28 -8.11 3.99
N ASN A 156 3.96 -7.98 4.16
CA ASN A 156 2.99 -7.90 3.07
C ASN A 156 2.42 -6.48 2.87
N ALA A 157 2.79 -5.54 3.76
CA ALA A 157 2.32 -4.16 3.68
C ALA A 157 2.87 -3.46 2.44
N LEU A 158 2.02 -2.70 1.79
CA LEU A 158 2.45 -1.73 0.80
C LEU A 158 3.25 -0.63 1.51
N GLY A 159 4.43 -0.30 0.99
CA GLY A 159 5.20 0.82 1.51
C GLY A 159 4.34 2.11 1.58
N PRO A 160 4.65 3.06 2.47
CA PRO A 160 3.77 4.20 2.77
C PRO A 160 3.32 4.98 1.54
N SER A 161 4.21 5.19 0.56
CA SER A 161 3.88 5.91 -0.68
C SER A 161 2.89 5.13 -1.54
N THR A 162 3.17 3.86 -1.83
CA THR A 162 2.28 2.96 -2.59
C THR A 162 0.92 2.80 -1.88
N GLY A 163 0.96 2.60 -0.56
CA GLY A 163 -0.23 2.46 0.28
C GLY A 163 -1.14 3.68 0.23
N SER A 164 -0.58 4.90 0.19
CA SER A 164 -1.37 6.14 0.09
C SER A 164 -2.10 6.25 -1.25
N ILE A 165 -1.46 5.87 -2.36
CA ILE A 165 -2.09 5.86 -3.69
C ILE A 165 -3.22 4.82 -3.73
N VAL A 166 -2.98 3.60 -3.22
CA VAL A 166 -4.01 2.55 -3.15
C VAL A 166 -5.18 2.96 -2.24
N ALA A 167 -4.90 3.63 -1.11
CA ALA A 167 -5.95 4.13 -0.22
C ALA A 167 -6.82 5.19 -0.90
N ALA A 168 -6.21 6.13 -1.63
CA ALA A 168 -6.93 7.13 -2.42
C ALA A 168 -7.76 6.49 -3.55
N ALA A 169 -7.21 5.49 -4.25
CA ALA A 169 -7.94 4.74 -5.27
C ALA A 169 -9.16 4.02 -4.68
N LYS A 170 -9.00 3.35 -3.53
CA LYS A 170 -10.11 2.70 -2.81
C LYS A 170 -11.20 3.69 -2.39
N ALA A 171 -10.84 4.89 -1.95
CA ALA A 171 -11.79 5.94 -1.58
C ALA A 171 -12.66 6.38 -2.76
N ARG A 172 -12.14 6.27 -4.00
CA ARG A 172 -12.87 6.50 -5.26
C ARG A 172 -13.49 5.23 -5.86
N ASN A 173 -13.56 4.14 -5.10
CA ASN A 173 -14.06 2.83 -5.55
C ASN A 173 -13.28 2.25 -6.76
N ILE A 174 -12.04 2.68 -7.00
CA ILE A 174 -11.18 2.16 -8.05
C ILE A 174 -10.58 0.83 -7.59
N PRO A 175 -10.78 -0.28 -8.33
CA PRO A 175 -10.21 -1.57 -7.98
C PRO A 175 -8.69 -1.58 -8.16
N PHE A 176 -8.02 -2.45 -7.42
CA PHE A 176 -6.58 -2.61 -7.54
C PHE A 176 -6.15 -4.08 -7.45
N TYR A 177 -5.02 -4.37 -8.08
CA TYR A 177 -4.33 -5.65 -8.00
C TYR A 177 -2.83 -5.44 -7.77
N ASN A 178 -2.24 -6.24 -6.91
CA ASN A 178 -0.79 -6.44 -6.93
C ASN A 178 -0.46 -7.38 -8.09
N LEU A 179 0.37 -6.93 -9.03
CA LEU A 179 0.70 -7.71 -10.23
C LEU A 179 1.64 -8.88 -9.92
N THR A 180 2.50 -8.71 -8.93
CA THR A 180 3.46 -9.71 -8.45
C THR A 180 3.55 -9.70 -6.93
N GLU A 181 3.68 -10.88 -6.32
CA GLU A 181 3.87 -11.01 -4.87
C GLU A 181 5.22 -10.43 -4.44
N GLY A 182 5.27 -9.81 -3.27
CA GLY A 182 6.50 -9.25 -2.69
C GLY A 182 7.05 -8.02 -3.40
N THR A 183 6.28 -7.38 -4.30
CA THR A 183 6.68 -6.16 -4.99
C THR A 183 5.64 -5.05 -4.86
N SER A 184 6.05 -3.81 -5.17
CA SER A 184 5.13 -2.67 -5.22
C SER A 184 4.48 -2.44 -6.60
N TYR A 185 4.57 -3.42 -7.52
CA TYR A 185 3.90 -3.32 -8.81
C TYR A 185 2.39 -3.45 -8.64
N THR A 186 1.68 -2.37 -8.93
CA THR A 186 0.24 -2.26 -8.70
C THR A 186 -0.46 -1.83 -9.98
N GLN A 187 -1.61 -2.45 -10.24
CA GLN A 187 -2.58 -2.02 -11.25
C GLN A 187 -3.78 -1.41 -10.53
N LEU A 188 -4.21 -0.23 -10.97
CA LEU A 188 -5.49 0.40 -10.64
C LEU A 188 -6.41 0.28 -11.83
N GLY A 189 -7.69 -0.04 -11.59
CA GLY A 189 -8.69 -0.20 -12.65
C GLY A 189 -8.56 -1.49 -13.46
N TYR A 190 -9.45 -1.63 -14.45
CA TYR A 190 -9.61 -2.81 -15.29
C TYR A 190 -9.52 -2.46 -16.78
N GLY A 191 -9.09 -3.44 -17.59
CA GLY A 191 -9.12 -3.36 -19.06
C GLY A 191 -8.43 -2.11 -19.58
N VAL A 192 -9.06 -1.44 -20.55
CA VAL A 192 -8.54 -0.19 -21.16
C VAL A 192 -8.45 0.99 -20.20
N LYS A 193 -9.14 0.93 -19.06
CA LYS A 193 -9.10 1.97 -18.03
C LYS A 193 -7.99 1.77 -17.00
N GLN A 194 -7.24 0.67 -17.09
CA GLN A 194 -6.20 0.38 -16.11
C GLN A 194 -5.05 1.40 -16.16
N ARG A 195 -4.47 1.64 -15.00
CA ARG A 195 -3.21 2.36 -14.80
C ARG A 195 -2.27 1.51 -13.96
N ARG A 196 -0.98 1.59 -14.24
CA ARG A 196 0.03 0.82 -13.51
C ARG A 196 1.05 1.74 -12.88
N PHE A 197 1.52 1.35 -11.71
CA PHE A 197 2.59 2.08 -11.06
C PHE A 197 3.44 1.16 -10.18
N GLN A 198 4.66 1.60 -9.90
CA GLN A 198 5.58 0.97 -8.96
C GLN A 198 6.12 2.03 -8.00
N ALA A 199 5.94 1.84 -6.70
CA ALA A 199 6.22 2.85 -5.68
C ALA A 199 5.46 4.17 -5.98
N THR A 200 6.11 5.14 -6.64
CA THR A 200 5.51 6.41 -7.09
C THR A 200 5.77 6.70 -8.57
N VAL A 201 6.41 5.77 -9.28
CA VAL A 201 6.62 5.84 -10.74
C VAL A 201 5.40 5.24 -11.42
N THR A 202 4.75 5.98 -12.30
CA THR A 202 3.54 5.54 -13.00
C THR A 202 3.83 5.11 -14.44
N ASP A 203 2.84 4.52 -15.11
CA ASP A 203 2.92 4.18 -16.55
C ASP A 203 2.88 5.41 -17.47
N MET A 204 2.69 6.61 -16.91
CA MET A 204 2.83 7.89 -17.62
C MET A 204 4.26 8.45 -17.56
N SER A 205 5.10 7.95 -16.64
CA SER A 205 6.49 8.39 -16.50
C SER A 205 7.33 7.92 -17.68
N GLY A 206 7.92 8.86 -18.43
CA GLY A 206 8.78 8.54 -19.56
C GLY A 206 10.15 8.01 -19.10
N ILE A 207 10.67 6.98 -19.76
CA ILE A 207 12.03 6.45 -19.48
C ILE A 207 13.12 7.50 -19.72
N ILE A 208 12.91 8.44 -20.65
CA ILE A 208 13.85 9.54 -20.91
C ILE A 208 13.90 10.48 -19.70
N GLY A 209 12.73 10.84 -19.14
CA GLY A 209 12.65 11.65 -17.92
C GLY A 209 13.33 10.98 -16.72
N HIS A 210 13.16 9.67 -16.60
CA HIS A 210 13.85 8.89 -15.58
C HIS A 210 15.38 8.92 -15.75
N SER A 211 15.86 8.73 -16.98
CA SER A 211 17.31 8.79 -17.29
C SER A 211 17.90 10.19 -17.05
N ILE A 212 17.14 11.27 -17.35
CA ILE A 212 17.55 12.64 -17.02
C ILE A 212 17.67 12.81 -15.51
N ALA A 213 16.67 12.35 -14.74
CA ALA A 213 16.68 12.46 -13.28
C ALA A 213 17.84 11.68 -12.61
N ASP A 214 18.23 10.53 -13.18
CA ASP A 214 19.34 9.72 -12.68
C ASP A 214 20.72 10.34 -13.00
N ASP A 215 20.81 11.20 -14.03
CA ASP A 215 22.04 11.88 -14.41
C ASP A 215 22.05 13.34 -13.93
N LYS A 216 22.85 13.60 -12.91
CA LYS A 216 22.94 14.92 -12.26
C LYS A 216 23.43 16.02 -13.20
N GLU A 217 24.30 15.68 -14.15
CA GLU A 217 24.86 16.66 -15.08
C GLU A 217 23.83 17.00 -16.17
N TRP A 218 23.16 16.01 -16.75
CA TRP A 218 22.07 16.25 -17.69
C TRP A 218 20.96 17.07 -17.05
N THR A 219 20.57 16.71 -15.82
CA THR A 219 19.57 17.49 -15.07
C THR A 219 19.99 18.94 -14.93
N LYS A 220 21.21 19.23 -14.46
CA LYS A 220 21.71 20.60 -14.28
C LYS A 220 21.79 21.36 -15.61
N GLN A 221 22.30 20.72 -16.65
CA GLN A 221 22.40 21.34 -17.97
C GLN A 221 21.02 21.74 -18.49
N ILE A 222 20.07 20.82 -18.51
CA ILE A 222 18.70 21.07 -19.01
C ILE A 222 18.01 22.16 -18.19
N LEU A 223 18.11 22.13 -16.88
CA LEU A 223 17.48 23.11 -16.00
C LEU A 223 18.16 24.48 -16.10
N GLY A 224 19.50 24.52 -16.13
CA GLY A 224 20.27 25.75 -16.24
C GLY A 224 20.04 26.47 -17.58
N GLU A 225 20.06 25.75 -18.71
CA GLU A 225 19.74 26.28 -20.03
C GLU A 225 18.29 26.82 -20.12
N ALA A 226 17.39 26.24 -19.32
CA ALA A 226 16.02 26.72 -19.21
C ALA A 226 15.83 27.87 -18.19
N GLY A 227 16.91 28.38 -17.59
CA GLY A 227 16.88 29.47 -16.62
C GLY A 227 16.34 29.07 -15.24
N VAL A 228 16.37 27.78 -14.87
CA VAL A 228 16.13 27.35 -13.48
C VAL A 228 17.45 27.44 -12.72
N PRO A 229 17.49 28.08 -11.54
CA PRO A 229 18.72 28.14 -10.74
C PRO A 229 19.23 26.74 -10.38
N VAL A 230 20.50 26.46 -10.69
CA VAL A 230 21.22 25.23 -10.36
C VAL A 230 22.63 25.59 -9.87
N PRO A 231 23.28 24.76 -9.03
CA PRO A 231 24.68 25.00 -8.67
C PRO A 231 25.56 24.98 -9.93
N GLN A 232 26.33 26.05 -10.14
CA GLN A 232 27.30 26.09 -11.22
C GLN A 232 28.47 25.18 -10.86
N GLY A 233 28.84 24.24 -11.73
CA GLY A 233 29.87 23.27 -11.42
C GLY A 233 30.55 22.67 -12.64
N ARG A 234 31.62 21.92 -12.40
CA ARG A 234 32.36 21.17 -13.41
C ARG A 234 32.75 19.80 -12.87
N ILE A 235 32.80 18.83 -13.77
CA ILE A 235 33.44 17.55 -13.51
C ILE A 235 34.94 17.73 -13.69
N CYS A 236 35.70 17.30 -12.71
CA CYS A 236 37.15 17.39 -12.67
C CYS A 236 37.73 15.99 -12.54
N HIS A 237 38.65 15.66 -13.44
CA HIS A 237 39.33 14.35 -13.48
C HIS A 237 40.73 14.41 -12.88
N SER A 238 41.22 15.62 -12.55
CA SER A 238 42.48 15.84 -11.85
C SER A 238 42.34 16.92 -10.77
N TRP A 239 43.37 16.98 -9.90
CA TRP A 239 43.45 18.02 -8.89
C TRP A 239 43.54 19.42 -9.51
N GLU A 240 44.35 19.57 -10.57
CA GLU A 240 44.60 20.84 -11.27
C GLU A 240 43.30 21.35 -11.90
N GLU A 241 42.45 20.46 -12.42
CA GLU A 241 41.13 20.80 -12.92
C GLU A 241 40.18 21.25 -11.80
N ALA A 242 40.25 20.59 -10.62
CA ALA A 242 39.43 20.95 -9.46
C ALA A 242 39.78 22.34 -8.91
N GLU A 243 41.10 22.64 -8.78
CA GLU A 243 41.60 23.94 -8.34
C GLU A 243 41.18 25.04 -9.34
N ALA A 244 41.39 24.83 -10.63
CA ALA A 244 40.98 25.79 -11.65
C ALA A 244 39.45 25.98 -11.71
N ALA A 245 38.68 24.93 -11.46
CA ALA A 245 37.23 25.01 -11.38
C ALA A 245 36.77 25.86 -10.18
N ALA A 246 37.34 25.65 -9.00
CA ALA A 246 37.01 26.41 -7.81
C ALA A 246 37.34 27.93 -7.96
N GLU A 247 38.49 28.24 -8.57
CA GLU A 247 38.85 29.63 -8.90
C GLU A 247 37.88 30.27 -9.90
N ALA A 248 37.46 29.53 -10.90
CA ALA A 248 36.54 30.03 -11.93
C ALA A 248 35.10 30.21 -11.41
N ILE A 249 34.63 29.33 -10.52
CA ILE A 249 33.29 29.38 -9.91
C ILE A 249 33.24 30.47 -8.84
N GLY A 250 34.33 30.63 -8.06
CA GLY A 250 34.39 31.51 -6.89
C GLY A 250 34.03 30.76 -5.60
N TRP A 251 34.70 31.19 -4.52
CA TRP A 251 34.51 30.62 -3.20
C TRP A 251 33.25 31.13 -2.48
N PRO A 252 32.58 30.34 -1.64
CA PRO A 252 32.89 28.95 -1.28
C PRO A 252 32.35 27.96 -2.33
N VAL A 253 32.96 26.74 -2.36
CA VAL A 253 32.58 25.64 -3.25
C VAL A 253 32.21 24.36 -2.51
N VAL A 254 31.70 23.40 -3.23
CA VAL A 254 31.36 22.04 -2.77
C VAL A 254 32.14 21.04 -3.62
N THR A 255 32.68 19.97 -2.99
CA THR A 255 33.20 18.81 -3.73
C THR A 255 32.32 17.60 -3.47
N LYS A 256 32.07 16.81 -4.52
CA LYS A 256 31.32 15.55 -4.42
C LYS A 256 31.76 14.53 -5.48
N PRO A 257 31.69 13.21 -5.22
CA PRO A 257 31.98 12.24 -6.25
C PRO A 257 30.92 12.30 -7.37
N LEU A 258 31.32 12.11 -8.64
CA LEU A 258 30.43 12.07 -9.79
C LEU A 258 29.35 10.96 -9.61
N SER A 259 29.76 9.83 -9.05
CA SER A 259 28.86 8.72 -8.75
C SER A 259 28.81 8.47 -7.24
N GLY A 260 27.69 8.75 -6.59
CA GLY A 260 27.53 8.53 -5.16
C GLY A 260 26.09 8.78 -4.69
N ASN A 261 25.68 8.11 -3.60
CA ASN A 261 24.37 8.28 -3.00
C ASN A 261 24.52 8.65 -1.52
N HIS A 262 23.48 9.27 -0.96
CA HIS A 262 23.37 9.59 0.49
C HIS A 262 24.44 10.57 1.03
N GLY A 263 24.96 11.48 0.19
CA GLY A 263 25.92 12.51 0.62
C GLY A 263 27.31 12.00 1.04
N ARG A 264 27.67 10.75 0.69
CA ARG A 264 28.98 10.18 1.01
C ARG A 264 30.07 10.81 0.15
N GLY A 265 31.11 11.36 0.78
CA GLY A 265 32.21 12.03 0.09
C GLY A 265 31.89 13.44 -0.39
N VAL A 266 30.81 14.05 0.10
CA VAL A 266 30.46 15.45 -0.13
C VAL A 266 31.11 16.30 0.96
N THR A 267 31.85 17.34 0.56
CA THR A 267 32.37 18.37 1.46
C THR A 267 31.83 19.73 1.01
N THR A 268 31.18 20.44 1.92
CA THR A 268 30.49 21.70 1.66
C THR A 268 31.23 22.87 2.30
N ASP A 269 30.92 24.10 1.90
CA ASP A 269 31.44 25.36 2.47
C ASP A 269 32.99 25.45 2.45
N ILE A 270 33.54 24.96 1.34
CA ILE A 270 35.00 24.97 1.10
C ILE A 270 35.41 26.38 0.70
N ALA A 271 36.17 27.06 1.58
CA ALA A 271 36.56 28.46 1.39
C ALA A 271 38.05 28.65 1.09
N SER A 272 38.86 27.58 1.08
CA SER A 272 40.28 27.63 0.83
C SER A 272 40.78 26.48 -0.04
N THR A 273 41.94 26.65 -0.68
CA THR A 273 42.59 25.60 -1.48
C THR A 273 42.99 24.38 -0.64
N GLU A 274 43.33 24.57 0.64
CA GLU A 274 43.68 23.50 1.56
C GLU A 274 42.45 22.63 1.88
N ASP A 275 41.31 23.26 2.17
CA ASP A 275 40.04 22.57 2.40
C ASP A 275 39.55 21.89 1.10
N LEU A 276 39.78 22.55 -0.07
CA LEU A 276 39.46 21.97 -1.37
C LEU A 276 40.23 20.66 -1.61
N ARG A 277 41.53 20.65 -1.26
CA ARG A 277 42.35 19.43 -1.41
C ARG A 277 41.80 18.31 -0.54
N SER A 278 41.47 18.60 0.70
CA SER A 278 40.89 17.62 1.62
C SER A 278 39.54 17.09 1.10
N GLY A 279 38.67 17.98 0.63
CA GLY A 279 37.38 17.65 0.08
C GLY A 279 37.49 16.85 -1.23
N TYR A 280 38.42 17.18 -2.11
CA TYR A 280 38.70 16.46 -3.35
C TYR A 280 39.15 15.02 -3.07
N ASP A 281 40.13 14.85 -2.17
CA ASP A 281 40.66 13.53 -1.79
C ASP A 281 39.56 12.67 -1.11
N ALA A 282 38.70 13.27 -0.31
CA ALA A 282 37.54 12.59 0.29
C ALA A 282 36.51 12.13 -0.76
N ALA A 283 36.29 12.94 -1.80
CA ALA A 283 35.42 12.59 -2.92
C ALA A 283 36.00 11.46 -3.78
N VAL A 284 37.30 11.54 -4.11
CA VAL A 284 38.04 10.50 -4.85
C VAL A 284 37.98 9.16 -4.13
N ALA A 285 38.17 9.13 -2.82
CA ALA A 285 38.11 7.91 -2.00
C ALA A 285 36.73 7.21 -2.02
N ARG A 286 35.70 7.87 -2.54
CA ARG A 286 34.32 7.37 -2.62
C ARG A 286 33.81 7.15 -4.03
N LEU A 287 34.65 7.33 -5.04
CA LEU A 287 34.31 7.00 -6.43
C LEU A 287 34.00 5.50 -6.56
N ARG A 288 32.98 5.19 -7.34
CA ARG A 288 32.64 3.80 -7.69
C ARG A 288 33.60 3.29 -8.76
N GLU A 289 33.78 1.98 -8.81
CA GLU A 289 34.56 1.31 -9.86
C GLU A 289 34.01 1.71 -11.23
N GLY A 290 34.91 2.26 -12.08
CA GLY A 290 34.55 2.77 -13.42
C GLY A 290 34.07 4.23 -13.48
N SER A 291 34.06 4.97 -12.35
CA SER A 291 33.82 6.41 -12.30
C SER A 291 35.11 7.14 -11.94
N ASP A 292 35.44 8.21 -12.67
CA ASP A 292 36.72 8.89 -12.58
C ASP A 292 36.64 10.41 -12.35
N GLY A 293 35.47 10.95 -11.96
CA GLY A 293 35.27 12.39 -11.82
C GLY A 293 34.82 12.83 -10.43
N VAL A 294 35.34 13.99 -10.00
CA VAL A 294 34.85 14.75 -8.85
C VAL A 294 34.16 16.01 -9.37
N ILE A 295 32.96 16.28 -8.87
CA ILE A 295 32.25 17.53 -9.17
C ILE A 295 32.72 18.60 -8.19
N VAL A 296 33.14 19.75 -8.73
CA VAL A 296 33.35 20.99 -7.98
C VAL A 296 32.26 21.95 -8.38
N GLU A 297 31.46 22.43 -7.42
CA GLU A 297 30.33 23.32 -7.70
C GLU A 297 30.18 24.44 -6.68
N SER A 298 29.45 25.50 -7.07
CA SER A 298 29.16 26.63 -6.17
C SER A 298 28.40 26.16 -4.92
N TYR A 299 28.79 26.66 -3.77
CA TYR A 299 28.06 26.44 -2.53
C TYR A 299 26.81 27.30 -2.49
N ILE A 300 25.65 26.68 -2.31
CA ILE A 300 24.40 27.37 -2.07
C ILE A 300 24.11 27.35 -0.59
N LYS A 301 24.06 28.53 0.00
CA LYS A 301 23.70 28.69 1.41
C LYS A 301 22.19 28.64 1.55
N GLY A 302 21.69 27.73 2.34
CA GLY A 302 20.25 27.61 2.57
C GLY A 302 19.86 26.31 3.27
N GLU A 303 18.58 26.17 3.51
CA GLU A 303 17.98 24.97 4.05
C GLU A 303 17.59 24.01 2.92
N ASP A 304 17.54 22.74 3.25
CA ASP A 304 17.16 21.68 2.30
C ASP A 304 15.62 21.55 2.22
N HIS A 305 15.08 21.74 1.02
CA HIS A 305 13.66 21.63 0.76
C HIS A 305 13.38 20.50 -0.25
N ARG A 306 12.42 19.65 0.09
CA ARG A 306 11.85 18.68 -0.83
C ARG A 306 10.52 19.22 -1.36
N ILE A 307 10.45 19.41 -2.65
CA ILE A 307 9.24 19.85 -3.35
C ILE A 307 8.69 18.70 -4.16
N LEU A 308 7.39 18.44 -4.06
CA LEU A 308 6.70 17.40 -4.79
C LEU A 308 5.78 18.01 -5.83
N VAL A 309 6.02 17.63 -7.09
CA VAL A 309 5.20 18.03 -8.24
C VAL A 309 4.54 16.77 -8.82
N ILE A 310 3.22 16.82 -8.97
CA ILE A 310 2.41 15.73 -9.53
C ILE A 310 1.54 16.30 -10.64
N GLY A 311 1.53 15.65 -11.81
CA GLY A 311 0.76 16.13 -12.96
C GLY A 311 1.11 17.57 -13.37
N GLY A 312 2.37 17.99 -13.19
CA GLY A 312 2.85 19.34 -13.47
C GLY A 312 2.39 20.42 -12.50
N LYS A 313 1.84 20.05 -11.33
CA LYS A 313 1.41 20.95 -10.26
C LYS A 313 2.19 20.69 -8.98
N LEU A 314 2.66 21.74 -8.31
CA LEU A 314 3.23 21.65 -6.97
C LEU A 314 2.12 21.27 -5.99
N VAL A 315 2.25 20.11 -5.33
CA VAL A 315 1.26 19.58 -4.41
C VAL A 315 1.72 19.59 -2.96
N ALA A 316 3.03 19.54 -2.72
CA ALA A 316 3.59 19.64 -1.38
C ALA A 316 5.01 20.18 -1.40
N ALA A 317 5.39 20.89 -0.34
CA ALA A 317 6.74 21.37 -0.09
C ALA A 317 7.09 21.16 1.38
N ALA A 318 8.26 20.60 1.66
CA ALA A 318 8.71 20.35 3.01
C ALA A 318 10.17 20.77 3.19
N ARG A 319 10.47 21.46 4.28
CA ARG A 319 11.83 21.69 4.74
C ARG A 319 12.31 20.45 5.47
N ARG A 320 13.47 19.94 5.08
CA ARG A 320 14.11 18.79 5.72
C ARG A 320 15.26 19.26 6.62
N ARG A 321 15.38 18.65 7.78
CA ARG A 321 16.55 18.84 8.66
C ARG A 321 17.17 17.49 9.00
N PRO A 322 18.50 17.40 9.06
CA PRO A 322 19.17 16.20 9.54
C PRO A 322 18.68 15.82 10.94
N ALA A 323 18.88 14.57 11.32
CA ALA A 323 18.65 14.14 12.70
C ALA A 323 19.44 15.05 13.65
N HIS A 324 18.76 15.60 14.63
CA HIS A 324 19.31 16.53 15.60
C HIS A 324 18.55 16.42 16.93
N VAL A 325 19.18 16.93 17.98
CA VAL A 325 18.53 17.15 19.28
C VAL A 325 18.67 18.61 19.66
N VAL A 326 17.73 19.09 20.47
CA VAL A 326 17.71 20.46 20.99
C VAL A 326 17.97 20.41 22.47
N GLY A 327 18.99 21.14 22.93
CA GLY A 327 19.37 21.24 24.33
C GLY A 327 18.24 21.79 25.19
N ASP A 328 18.06 21.23 26.38
CA ASP A 328 17.14 21.69 27.41
C ASP A 328 17.88 22.25 28.66
N GLY A 329 19.20 22.36 28.58
CA GLY A 329 20.06 22.80 29.66
C GLY A 329 20.22 21.81 30.82
N ARG A 330 19.74 20.57 30.68
CA ARG A 330 19.69 19.58 31.78
C ARG A 330 20.03 18.16 31.35
N SER A 331 19.48 17.70 30.24
CA SER A 331 19.64 16.34 29.76
C SER A 331 20.89 16.21 28.89
N SER A 332 21.53 15.03 28.95
CA SER A 332 22.61 14.69 28.02
C SER A 332 22.09 14.52 26.59
N ILE A 333 22.97 14.58 25.58
CA ILE A 333 22.62 14.29 24.19
C ILE A 333 22.05 12.87 24.08
N ALA A 334 22.58 11.90 24.81
CA ALA A 334 22.05 10.54 24.85
C ALA A 334 20.60 10.51 25.34
N ASP A 335 20.28 11.16 26.46
CA ASP A 335 18.92 11.23 27.01
C ASP A 335 17.94 11.93 26.02
N LEU A 336 18.42 12.98 25.34
CA LEU A 336 17.62 13.68 24.34
C LEU A 336 17.31 12.80 23.12
N ILE A 337 18.26 11.97 22.67
CA ILE A 337 18.04 10.99 21.59
C ILE A 337 17.02 9.94 22.01
N GLU A 338 17.12 9.40 23.23
CA GLU A 338 16.16 8.43 23.75
C GLU A 338 14.74 9.03 23.78
N ARG A 339 14.62 10.26 24.30
CA ARG A 339 13.33 10.97 24.34
C ARG A 339 12.74 11.23 22.94
N GLU A 340 13.56 11.62 21.95
CA GLU A 340 13.12 11.75 20.57
C GLU A 340 12.65 10.41 19.98
N ASN A 341 13.29 9.31 20.36
CA ASN A 341 12.93 7.97 19.92
C ASN A 341 11.67 7.39 20.62
N GLU A 342 11.19 8.00 21.71
CA GLU A 342 9.92 7.66 22.36
C GLU A 342 8.69 8.14 21.56
N ASP A 343 8.87 9.02 20.56
CA ASP A 343 7.76 9.44 19.69
C ASP A 343 7.15 8.19 19.02
N PRO A 344 5.84 7.89 19.26
CA PRO A 344 5.19 6.69 18.75
C PRO A 344 5.16 6.59 17.21
N ARG A 345 5.43 7.69 16.50
CA ARG A 345 5.58 7.72 15.04
C ARG A 345 6.94 7.20 14.58
N ARG A 346 7.96 7.12 15.49
CA ARG A 346 9.29 6.61 15.18
C ARG A 346 9.36 5.10 15.34
N GLY A 347 10.05 4.44 14.42
CA GLY A 347 10.27 3.02 14.47
C GLY A 347 11.49 2.58 13.66
N VAL A 348 11.77 1.30 13.65
CA VAL A 348 12.88 0.69 12.90
C VAL A 348 12.45 0.47 11.45
N GLY A 349 13.29 0.88 10.49
CA GLY A 349 13.05 0.65 9.06
C GLY A 349 12.23 1.73 8.37
N HIS A 350 11.75 1.39 7.14
CA HIS A 350 11.04 2.33 6.25
C HIS A 350 9.52 2.29 6.38
N GLU A 351 8.99 1.41 7.22
CA GLU A 351 7.56 1.13 7.36
C GLU A 351 6.85 2.10 8.32
N ASN A 352 7.61 2.69 9.24
CA ASN A 352 7.09 3.68 10.19
C ASN A 352 7.08 5.09 9.61
N LEU A 353 6.24 5.96 10.15
CA LEU A 353 6.11 7.35 9.71
C LEU A 353 7.42 8.14 9.87
N LEU A 354 8.12 7.96 10.98
CA LEU A 354 9.46 8.48 11.24
C LEU A 354 10.40 7.32 11.56
N THR A 355 11.70 7.52 11.31
CA THR A 355 12.72 6.52 11.64
C THR A 355 13.41 6.90 12.96
N GLN A 356 13.71 5.90 13.78
CA GLN A 356 14.49 6.11 15.01
C GLN A 356 15.89 6.63 14.69
N ILE A 357 16.37 7.55 15.52
CA ILE A 357 17.73 8.06 15.46
C ILE A 357 18.67 6.97 15.99
N GLN A 358 19.54 6.47 15.10
CA GLN A 358 20.55 5.48 15.45
C GLN A 358 21.88 6.19 15.80
N VAL A 359 22.44 5.85 16.95
CA VAL A 359 23.79 6.29 17.34
C VAL A 359 24.80 5.34 16.68
N ASP A 360 25.45 5.81 15.61
CA ASP A 360 26.47 5.08 14.86
C ASP A 360 27.78 5.89 14.80
N GLU A 361 28.79 5.38 14.10
CA GLU A 361 30.08 6.05 13.93
C GLU A 361 29.95 7.45 13.30
N GLN A 362 28.97 7.68 12.43
CA GLN A 362 28.73 9.00 11.83
C GLN A 362 28.23 9.97 12.89
N THR A 363 27.28 9.55 13.74
CA THR A 363 26.80 10.35 14.87
C THR A 363 27.93 10.76 15.80
N LEU A 364 28.78 9.79 16.20
CA LEU A 364 29.89 10.07 17.10
C LEU A 364 30.90 11.05 16.49
N ARG A 365 31.26 10.88 15.22
CA ARG A 365 32.16 11.80 14.51
C ARG A 365 31.61 13.23 14.39
N MET A 366 30.30 13.35 14.10
CA MET A 366 29.67 14.67 14.00
C MET A 366 29.66 15.41 15.34
N LEU A 367 29.35 14.70 16.43
CA LEU A 367 29.40 15.25 17.76
C LEU A 367 30.84 15.68 18.14
N GLU A 368 31.84 14.83 17.86
CA GLU A 368 33.27 15.15 18.11
C GLU A 368 33.71 16.39 17.33
N GLN A 369 33.35 16.51 16.05
CA GLN A 369 33.64 17.69 15.22
C GLN A 369 33.00 18.98 15.78
N ALA A 370 31.85 18.87 16.41
CA ALA A 370 31.16 19.97 17.09
C ALA A 370 31.67 20.21 18.52
N GLY A 371 32.68 19.45 18.99
CA GLY A 371 33.20 19.55 20.36
C GLY A 371 32.30 18.92 21.42
N HIS A 372 31.41 18.03 21.04
CA HIS A 372 30.44 17.36 21.92
C HIS A 372 30.70 15.86 22.04
N GLY A 373 30.13 15.26 23.07
CA GLY A 373 30.02 13.82 23.25
C GLY A 373 28.59 13.45 23.66
N LEU A 374 28.25 12.18 23.73
CA LEU A 374 26.91 11.73 24.13
C LEU A 374 26.50 12.20 25.53
N GLU A 375 27.48 12.36 26.44
CA GLU A 375 27.28 12.85 27.82
C GLU A 375 27.20 14.37 27.92
N THR A 376 27.40 15.11 26.82
CA THR A 376 27.36 16.57 26.83
C THR A 376 25.93 17.06 27.09
N VAL A 377 25.79 17.99 28.02
CA VAL A 377 24.55 18.73 28.28
C VAL A 377 24.60 20.02 27.49
N LEU A 378 23.73 20.14 26.48
CA LEU A 378 23.64 21.33 25.64
C LEU A 378 22.87 22.44 26.35
N PRO A 379 23.29 23.73 26.22
CA PRO A 379 22.47 24.86 26.57
C PRO A 379 21.07 24.81 26.02
N GLU A 380 20.10 25.45 26.68
CA GLU A 380 18.72 25.51 26.21
C GLU A 380 18.64 26.16 24.82
N GLY A 381 18.01 25.46 23.87
CA GLY A 381 17.84 25.90 22.49
C GLY A 381 19.03 25.64 21.55
N GLU A 382 20.17 25.17 22.06
CA GLU A 382 21.31 24.79 21.23
C GLU A 382 21.00 23.50 20.48
N ILE A 383 21.33 23.47 19.17
CA ILE A 383 21.05 22.32 18.29
C ILE A 383 22.35 21.55 18.04
N ALA A 384 22.35 20.25 18.35
CA ALA A 384 23.39 19.33 17.95
C ALA A 384 22.90 18.44 16.81
N PHE A 385 23.50 18.54 15.62
CA PHE A 385 23.24 17.67 14.50
C PHE A 385 23.92 16.32 14.69
N LEU A 386 23.16 15.23 14.43
CA LEU A 386 23.58 13.85 14.62
C LEU A 386 23.90 13.13 13.29
N LYS A 387 23.44 13.71 12.19
CA LYS A 387 23.67 13.23 10.82
C LYS A 387 23.98 14.40 9.90
N SER A 388 24.72 14.12 8.81
CA SER A 388 25.09 15.14 7.82
C SER A 388 24.03 15.34 6.74
N THR A 389 23.07 14.40 6.59
CA THR A 389 22.06 14.42 5.55
C THR A 389 20.65 14.52 6.15
N ALA A 390 19.80 15.29 5.50
CA ALA A 390 18.42 15.57 5.93
C ALA A 390 17.42 14.45 5.55
N ASN A 391 17.85 13.18 5.62
CA ASN A 391 17.01 12.05 5.27
C ASN A 391 16.10 11.62 6.43
N ILE A 392 14.81 11.48 6.16
CA ILE A 392 13.84 10.91 7.12
C ILE A 392 14.23 9.49 7.55
N SER A 393 14.80 8.70 6.62
CA SER A 393 15.26 7.32 6.87
C SER A 393 16.43 7.21 7.87
N THR A 394 17.09 8.31 8.20
CA THR A 394 18.18 8.37 9.18
C THR A 394 17.80 9.15 10.44
N GLY A 395 16.52 9.36 10.69
CA GLY A 395 16.02 10.08 11.86
C GLY A 395 15.81 11.57 11.66
N GLY A 396 15.99 12.09 10.43
CA GLY A 396 15.73 13.48 10.09
C GLY A 396 14.26 13.87 10.28
N THR A 397 14.00 15.18 10.29
CA THR A 397 12.67 15.78 10.46
C THR A 397 12.24 16.50 9.20
N ALA A 398 10.91 16.66 9.03
CA ALA A 398 10.32 17.44 7.96
C ALA A 398 9.28 18.42 8.52
N SER A 399 9.29 19.65 7.99
CA SER A 399 8.28 20.66 8.28
C SER A 399 7.53 20.99 6.99
N ASP A 400 6.20 20.91 7.01
CA ASP A 400 5.38 21.31 5.86
C ASP A 400 5.45 22.84 5.67
N LEU A 401 5.76 23.25 4.45
CA LEU A 401 5.81 24.65 4.02
C LEU A 401 4.95 24.91 2.77
N THR A 402 4.05 23.98 2.44
CA THR A 402 3.29 24.00 1.18
C THR A 402 2.54 25.32 0.97
N ASP A 403 1.90 25.84 2.02
CA ASP A 403 1.09 27.06 1.93
C ASP A 403 1.93 28.35 1.96
N GLU A 404 3.23 28.24 2.25
CA GLU A 404 4.18 29.36 2.32
C GLU A 404 4.94 29.57 1.00
N VAL A 405 4.77 28.67 0.02
CA VAL A 405 5.53 28.71 -1.25
C VAL A 405 5.15 29.92 -2.08
N HIS A 406 6.13 30.78 -2.38
CA HIS A 406 5.96 31.94 -3.24
C HIS A 406 5.50 31.53 -4.65
N PRO A 407 4.59 32.29 -5.32
CA PRO A 407 4.08 31.94 -6.65
C PRO A 407 5.18 31.72 -7.71
N GLU A 408 6.25 32.48 -7.68
CA GLU A 408 7.38 32.31 -8.62
C GLU A 408 8.18 31.04 -8.35
N VAL A 409 8.38 30.67 -7.08
CA VAL A 409 8.98 29.38 -6.71
C VAL A 409 8.11 28.24 -7.21
N LYS A 410 6.79 28.32 -6.96
CA LYS A 410 5.82 27.35 -7.47
C LYS A 410 5.92 27.21 -8.98
N PHE A 411 5.89 28.31 -9.71
CA PHE A 411 6.00 28.32 -11.18
C PHE A 411 7.31 27.67 -11.66
N ALA A 412 8.45 28.01 -11.02
CA ALA A 412 9.75 27.45 -11.36
C ALA A 412 9.78 25.92 -11.14
N MET A 413 9.29 25.43 -10.00
CA MET A 413 9.28 24.01 -9.68
C MET A 413 8.32 23.21 -10.57
N GLU A 414 7.16 23.76 -10.91
CA GLU A 414 6.25 23.14 -11.89
C GLU A 414 6.88 23.05 -13.29
N ARG A 415 7.73 24.02 -13.66
CA ARG A 415 8.52 23.95 -14.90
C ARG A 415 9.55 22.83 -14.86
N VAL A 416 10.23 22.62 -13.72
CA VAL A 416 11.19 21.51 -13.56
C VAL A 416 10.54 20.18 -13.93
N GLY A 417 9.34 19.88 -13.41
CA GLY A 417 8.61 18.67 -13.76
C GLY A 417 8.38 18.51 -15.27
N ARG A 418 7.98 19.58 -15.94
CA ARG A 418 7.74 19.57 -17.39
C ARG A 418 9.03 19.46 -18.22
N LEU A 419 10.12 20.11 -17.79
CA LEU A 419 11.41 20.08 -18.47
C LEU A 419 12.07 18.69 -18.39
N VAL A 420 11.98 18.04 -17.25
CA VAL A 420 12.50 16.68 -17.04
C VAL A 420 11.59 15.64 -17.70
N GLY A 421 10.29 15.89 -17.81
CA GLY A 421 9.31 14.99 -18.43
C GLY A 421 8.86 13.85 -17.49
N LEU A 422 8.74 14.14 -16.20
CA LEU A 422 8.20 13.24 -15.20
C LEU A 422 6.85 13.74 -14.70
N ASP A 423 5.92 12.83 -14.52
CA ASP A 423 4.58 13.07 -14.01
C ASP A 423 4.51 13.15 -12.49
N VAL A 424 5.37 12.39 -11.80
CA VAL A 424 5.59 12.46 -10.35
C VAL A 424 7.07 12.71 -10.11
N ILE A 425 7.42 13.86 -9.57
CA ILE A 425 8.81 14.26 -9.39
C ILE A 425 9.04 14.89 -8.01
N GLY A 426 10.11 14.46 -7.34
CA GLY A 426 10.64 15.09 -6.14
C GLY A 426 11.83 15.97 -6.48
N ILE A 427 11.77 17.24 -6.12
CA ILE A 427 12.80 18.23 -6.40
C ILE A 427 13.50 18.60 -5.09
N ASP A 428 14.81 18.45 -5.05
CA ASP A 428 15.64 18.91 -3.94
C ASP A 428 16.17 20.30 -4.25
N LEU A 429 15.68 21.28 -3.49
CA LEU A 429 16.00 22.69 -3.62
C LEU A 429 16.71 23.17 -2.38
N LEU A 430 17.91 23.74 -2.54
CA LEU A 430 18.53 24.55 -1.49
C LEU A 430 18.06 26.00 -1.65
N ALA A 431 17.57 26.60 -0.59
CA ALA A 431 17.12 27.99 -0.56
C ALA A 431 17.09 28.48 0.90
N GLU A 432 17.23 29.78 1.11
CA GLU A 432 17.09 30.37 2.45
C GLU A 432 15.63 30.28 2.93
N THR A 433 14.68 30.49 2.02
CA THR A 433 13.24 30.36 2.28
C THR A 433 12.48 30.00 0.99
N LEU A 434 11.28 29.44 1.13
CA LEU A 434 10.35 29.23 0.01
C LEU A 434 9.37 30.40 -0.17
N SER A 435 9.33 31.37 0.77
CA SER A 435 8.38 32.49 0.76
C SER A 435 8.85 33.69 -0.06
N GLU A 436 10.05 33.63 -0.62
CA GLU A 436 10.61 34.67 -1.48
C GLU A 436 11.03 34.09 -2.84
N PRO A 437 11.11 34.94 -3.91
CA PRO A 437 11.60 34.51 -5.23
C PRO A 437 13.02 33.93 -5.14
N LEU A 438 13.31 32.90 -5.96
CA LEU A 438 14.64 32.24 -5.97
C LEU A 438 15.75 33.21 -6.42
N GLU A 439 15.44 34.19 -7.26
CA GLU A 439 16.39 35.19 -7.75
C GLU A 439 16.79 36.22 -6.69
N ALA A 440 15.99 36.38 -5.64
CA ALA A 440 16.25 37.33 -4.54
C ALA A 440 17.17 36.76 -3.45
N GLN A 441 17.54 35.49 -3.55
CA GLN A 441 18.29 34.78 -2.52
C GLN A 441 19.30 33.78 -3.14
N SER A 442 20.19 33.21 -2.32
CA SER A 442 21.00 32.07 -2.74
C SER A 442 20.12 30.83 -2.83
N ALA A 443 19.85 30.35 -4.06
CA ALA A 443 18.98 29.19 -4.24
C ALA A 443 19.37 28.38 -5.48
N GLY A 444 19.07 27.08 -5.48
CA GLY A 444 19.25 26.23 -6.66
C GLY A 444 18.75 24.81 -6.47
N VAL A 445 18.28 24.23 -7.58
CA VAL A 445 17.89 22.82 -7.67
C VAL A 445 19.15 21.97 -7.71
N VAL A 446 19.33 21.11 -6.72
CA VAL A 446 20.54 20.26 -6.59
C VAL A 446 20.33 18.84 -7.11
N GLU A 447 19.09 18.36 -7.07
CA GLU A 447 18.73 17.00 -7.54
C GLU A 447 17.24 16.91 -7.87
N VAL A 448 16.90 16.03 -8.81
CA VAL A 448 15.53 15.60 -9.07
C VAL A 448 15.40 14.10 -8.91
N ASN A 449 14.25 13.64 -8.45
CA ASN A 449 14.01 12.24 -8.11
C ASN A 449 12.78 11.73 -8.87
N ALA A 450 12.93 10.67 -9.66
CA ALA A 450 11.86 10.07 -10.47
C ALA A 450 10.89 9.21 -9.67
N GLY A 451 11.28 8.75 -8.48
CA GLY A 451 10.41 7.94 -7.61
C GLY A 451 10.39 8.48 -6.18
N PRO A 452 9.87 9.70 -5.96
CA PRO A 452 9.98 10.36 -4.67
C PRO A 452 9.15 9.67 -3.59
N GLY A 453 9.73 9.53 -2.38
CA GLY A 453 8.99 9.09 -1.21
C GLY A 453 8.00 10.16 -0.72
N PHE A 454 6.78 9.76 -0.39
CA PHE A 454 5.71 10.65 0.06
C PHE A 454 5.65 10.86 1.57
N ARG A 455 6.34 10.02 2.33
CA ARG A 455 6.22 9.91 3.79
C ARG A 455 6.34 11.25 4.50
N MET A 456 7.32 12.08 4.13
CA MET A 456 7.54 13.39 4.74
C MET A 456 6.41 14.40 4.51
N HIS A 457 5.67 14.25 3.42
CA HIS A 457 4.54 15.11 3.11
C HIS A 457 3.23 14.63 3.75
N MET A 458 3.06 13.29 3.85
CA MET A 458 1.89 12.68 4.48
C MET A 458 1.92 12.78 6.01
N SER A 459 3.13 12.77 6.58
CA SER A 459 3.34 12.81 8.03
C SER A 459 4.56 13.67 8.38
N PRO A 460 4.48 14.99 8.17
CA PRO A 460 5.53 15.90 8.57
C PRO A 460 5.68 15.89 10.08
N THR A 461 6.89 16.20 10.56
CA THR A 461 7.16 16.38 12.00
C THR A 461 6.39 17.59 12.51
N HIS A 462 6.38 18.67 11.71
CA HIS A 462 5.66 19.92 11.99
C HIS A 462 4.84 20.36 10.77
N GLY A 463 3.67 20.93 11.03
CA GLY A 463 2.78 21.45 9.99
C GLY A 463 1.66 20.46 9.60
N THR A 464 1.11 20.61 8.41
CA THR A 464 -0.12 19.93 7.96
C THR A 464 0.20 18.70 7.11
N PRO A 465 -0.31 17.50 7.44
CA PRO A 465 -0.26 16.35 6.55
C PRO A 465 -0.93 16.62 5.20
N ARG A 466 -0.29 16.23 4.10
CA ARG A 466 -0.80 16.43 2.74
C ARG A 466 -1.24 15.09 2.12
N PRO A 467 -2.45 15.01 1.56
CA PRO A 467 -2.99 13.78 0.96
C PRO A 467 -2.42 13.54 -0.46
N VAL A 468 -1.11 13.45 -0.58
CA VAL A 468 -0.40 13.42 -1.87
C VAL A 468 -0.78 12.22 -2.75
N GLY A 469 -1.22 11.10 -2.15
CA GLY A 469 -1.73 9.95 -2.90
C GLY A 469 -2.99 10.26 -3.71
N GLU A 470 -3.85 11.16 -3.23
CA GLU A 470 -5.07 11.61 -3.93
C GLU A 470 -4.69 12.33 -5.22
N HIS A 471 -3.68 13.19 -5.20
CA HIS A 471 -3.21 13.91 -6.39
C HIS A 471 -2.67 12.97 -7.48
N VAL A 472 -2.04 11.84 -7.10
CA VAL A 472 -1.63 10.82 -8.07
C VAL A 472 -2.85 10.17 -8.72
N VAL A 473 -3.85 9.80 -7.91
CA VAL A 473 -5.09 9.19 -8.44
C VAL A 473 -5.86 10.17 -9.32
N ASP A 474 -5.94 11.45 -8.93
CA ASP A 474 -6.58 12.50 -9.75
C ASP A 474 -5.86 12.74 -11.08
N MET A 475 -4.52 12.60 -11.10
CA MET A 475 -3.74 12.66 -12.32
C MET A 475 -3.99 11.44 -13.22
N LEU A 476 -4.04 10.23 -12.65
CA LEU A 476 -4.25 8.98 -13.38
C LEU A 476 -5.70 8.82 -13.87
N PHE A 477 -6.66 9.33 -13.11
CA PHE A 477 -8.10 9.31 -13.38
C PHE A 477 -8.67 10.73 -13.23
N PRO A 478 -8.50 11.59 -14.27
CA PRO A 478 -8.85 13.00 -14.17
C PRO A 478 -10.33 13.29 -14.01
N ASP A 479 -11.20 12.39 -14.49
CA ASP A 479 -12.63 12.47 -14.25
C ASP A 479 -12.92 11.92 -12.84
N PRO A 480 -13.42 12.73 -11.88
CA PRO A 480 -13.71 12.26 -10.54
C PRO A 480 -14.82 11.20 -10.47
N THR A 481 -15.60 11.04 -11.54
CA THR A 481 -16.63 10.00 -11.65
C THR A 481 -16.09 8.69 -12.24
N ASP A 482 -14.88 8.70 -12.80
CA ASP A 482 -14.26 7.49 -13.33
C ASP A 482 -13.72 6.62 -12.19
N ASP A 483 -14.34 5.47 -12.00
CA ASP A 483 -13.94 4.45 -11.04
C ASP A 483 -12.94 3.43 -11.62
N GLY A 484 -12.39 3.68 -12.81
CA GLY A 484 -11.42 2.83 -13.47
C GLY A 484 -11.97 1.46 -13.91
N ARG A 485 -13.28 1.27 -13.91
CA ARG A 485 -13.92 -0.01 -14.27
C ARG A 485 -14.36 -0.02 -15.73
N ILE A 486 -14.23 -1.17 -16.35
CA ILE A 486 -14.89 -1.50 -17.61
C ILE A 486 -16.20 -2.25 -17.29
N PRO A 487 -17.19 -2.23 -18.18
CA PRO A 487 -18.42 -3.01 -18.01
C PRO A 487 -18.14 -4.51 -17.88
N ILE A 488 -18.72 -5.13 -16.83
CA ILE A 488 -18.63 -6.55 -16.55
C ILE A 488 -20.03 -7.17 -16.65
N THR A 489 -20.18 -8.17 -17.53
CA THR A 489 -21.35 -9.05 -17.58
C THR A 489 -20.99 -10.39 -16.98
N ALA A 490 -21.60 -10.74 -15.83
CA ALA A 490 -21.39 -12.00 -15.14
C ALA A 490 -22.61 -12.92 -15.33
N ILE A 491 -22.37 -14.15 -15.77
CA ILE A 491 -23.45 -15.08 -16.20
C ILE A 491 -23.36 -16.38 -15.40
N THR A 492 -24.42 -16.72 -14.68
CA THR A 492 -24.55 -17.98 -13.95
C THR A 492 -25.87 -18.69 -14.22
N GLY A 493 -25.98 -19.91 -13.76
CA GLY A 493 -27.13 -20.80 -13.91
C GLY A 493 -26.70 -22.26 -13.80
N THR A 494 -27.62 -23.17 -13.73
CA THR A 494 -27.32 -24.60 -13.83
C THR A 494 -26.91 -24.93 -15.26
N ASN A 495 -27.74 -24.57 -16.24
CA ASN A 495 -27.53 -24.82 -17.66
C ASN A 495 -27.50 -23.53 -18.48
N GLY A 496 -26.87 -23.57 -19.66
CA GLY A 496 -26.87 -22.46 -20.60
C GLY A 496 -25.81 -21.41 -20.42
N LYS A 497 -25.03 -21.44 -19.33
CA LYS A 497 -23.98 -20.45 -19.01
C LYS A 497 -23.03 -20.19 -20.19
N THR A 498 -22.33 -21.19 -20.64
CA THR A 498 -21.34 -21.10 -21.73
C THR A 498 -21.95 -20.59 -23.03
N THR A 499 -23.15 -21.07 -23.37
CA THR A 499 -23.86 -20.64 -24.59
C THR A 499 -24.20 -19.15 -24.51
N THR A 500 -24.78 -18.71 -23.40
CA THR A 500 -25.12 -17.28 -23.18
C THR A 500 -23.89 -16.41 -23.15
N THR A 501 -22.80 -16.82 -22.45
CA THR A 501 -21.54 -16.12 -22.41
C THR A 501 -20.95 -15.89 -23.81
N ARG A 502 -20.90 -16.96 -24.63
CA ARG A 502 -20.40 -16.89 -26.02
C ARG A 502 -21.27 -16.02 -26.90
N LEU A 503 -22.61 -16.13 -26.78
CA LEU A 503 -23.56 -15.34 -27.56
C LEU A 503 -23.44 -13.83 -27.20
N THR A 504 -23.43 -13.51 -25.93
CA THR A 504 -23.26 -12.13 -25.45
C THR A 504 -21.93 -11.55 -25.95
N THR A 505 -20.83 -12.29 -25.83
CA THR A 505 -19.53 -11.93 -26.36
C THR A 505 -19.57 -11.66 -27.86
N HIS A 506 -20.22 -12.53 -28.62
CA HIS A 506 -20.38 -12.36 -30.07
C HIS A 506 -21.12 -11.07 -30.40
N ILE A 507 -22.24 -10.81 -29.75
CA ILE A 507 -23.04 -9.58 -29.96
C ILE A 507 -22.21 -8.31 -29.68
N LEU A 508 -21.51 -8.29 -28.56
CA LEU A 508 -20.67 -7.12 -28.19
C LEU A 508 -19.51 -6.91 -29.19
N ARG A 509 -18.88 -7.99 -29.66
CA ARG A 509 -17.85 -7.92 -30.72
C ARG A 509 -18.42 -7.39 -32.04
N GLN A 510 -19.63 -7.81 -32.43
CA GLN A 510 -20.32 -7.31 -33.64
C GLN A 510 -20.68 -5.81 -33.48
N ALA A 511 -20.87 -5.33 -32.26
CA ALA A 511 -21.07 -3.92 -31.98
C ALA A 511 -19.75 -3.10 -32.00
N GLY A 512 -18.61 -3.74 -32.23
CA GLY A 512 -17.31 -3.08 -32.40
C GLY A 512 -16.49 -2.96 -31.13
N ASN A 513 -16.88 -3.64 -30.03
CA ASN A 513 -16.13 -3.59 -28.76
C ASN A 513 -15.02 -4.64 -28.72
N SER A 514 -13.92 -4.32 -28.07
CA SER A 514 -12.91 -5.30 -27.66
C SER A 514 -13.39 -6.04 -26.41
N VAL A 515 -13.62 -7.36 -26.53
CA VAL A 515 -14.27 -8.17 -25.50
C VAL A 515 -13.36 -9.26 -24.98
N GLY A 516 -13.11 -9.24 -23.67
CA GLY A 516 -12.52 -10.35 -22.95
C GLY A 516 -13.59 -11.30 -22.44
N MET A 517 -13.46 -12.59 -22.75
CA MET A 517 -14.39 -13.64 -22.35
C MET A 517 -13.72 -14.70 -21.51
N GLY A 518 -14.35 -15.09 -20.40
CA GLY A 518 -13.97 -16.26 -19.62
C GLY A 518 -15.12 -17.25 -19.53
N CYS A 519 -14.90 -18.51 -19.96
CA CYS A 519 -15.93 -19.55 -19.89
C CYS A 519 -15.33 -20.95 -19.69
N THR A 520 -16.19 -21.96 -19.51
CA THR A 520 -15.77 -23.35 -19.56
C THR A 520 -15.11 -23.64 -20.92
N GLY A 521 -13.86 -24.07 -20.87
CA GLY A 521 -13.03 -24.40 -22.03
C GLY A 521 -11.99 -23.35 -22.42
N THR A 522 -12.28 -22.04 -22.30
CA THR A 522 -11.36 -20.99 -22.79
C THR A 522 -11.43 -19.68 -22.02
N VAL A 523 -10.30 -18.95 -22.04
CA VAL A 523 -10.29 -17.48 -21.93
C VAL A 523 -9.91 -16.92 -23.30
N GLU A 524 -10.68 -15.96 -23.77
CA GLU A 524 -10.49 -15.32 -25.07
C GLU A 524 -10.40 -13.80 -24.92
N ILE A 525 -9.47 -13.20 -25.67
CA ILE A 525 -9.42 -11.76 -25.89
C ILE A 525 -9.74 -11.53 -27.36
N ASP A 526 -10.83 -10.82 -27.63
CA ASP A 526 -11.43 -10.72 -28.94
C ASP A 526 -11.72 -12.10 -29.55
N ASN A 527 -11.06 -12.48 -30.62
CA ASN A 527 -11.23 -13.80 -31.26
C ASN A 527 -10.04 -14.75 -30.99
N HIS A 528 -9.14 -14.39 -30.07
CA HIS A 528 -7.95 -15.18 -29.78
C HIS A 528 -8.09 -15.91 -28.44
N VAL A 529 -7.96 -17.22 -28.49
CA VAL A 529 -7.89 -18.06 -27.28
C VAL A 529 -6.52 -17.89 -26.64
N ILE A 530 -6.48 -17.28 -25.43
CA ILE A 530 -5.24 -17.09 -24.68
C ILE A 530 -4.98 -18.21 -23.65
N LEU A 531 -6.06 -18.81 -23.10
CA LEU A 531 -5.96 -19.92 -22.16
C LEU A 531 -6.98 -20.99 -22.51
N ARG A 532 -6.63 -22.28 -22.31
CA ARG A 532 -7.51 -23.44 -22.49
C ARG A 532 -7.66 -24.20 -21.19
N GLY A 533 -8.90 -24.56 -20.83
CA GLY A 533 -9.26 -25.26 -19.59
C GLY A 533 -10.57 -24.76 -19.02
N ASP A 534 -10.96 -25.24 -17.84
CA ASP A 534 -12.13 -24.72 -17.14
C ASP A 534 -11.79 -23.38 -16.46
N TYR A 535 -12.22 -22.32 -17.10
CA TYR A 535 -12.08 -20.94 -16.66
C TYR A 535 -13.41 -20.29 -16.29
N SER A 536 -14.38 -21.07 -15.79
CA SER A 536 -15.67 -20.59 -15.30
C SER A 536 -15.61 -20.00 -13.87
N GLY A 537 -14.55 -19.25 -13.54
CA GLY A 537 -14.32 -18.71 -12.20
C GLY A 537 -13.30 -17.59 -12.15
N PRO A 538 -12.79 -17.25 -10.94
CA PRO A 538 -11.99 -16.03 -10.69
C PRO A 538 -10.71 -15.94 -11.50
N ALA A 539 -10.11 -17.06 -11.91
CA ALA A 539 -8.89 -17.03 -12.73
C ALA A 539 -9.15 -16.39 -14.11
N ALA A 540 -10.33 -16.65 -14.70
CA ALA A 540 -10.74 -15.98 -15.93
C ALA A 540 -10.97 -14.49 -15.73
N ALA A 541 -11.67 -14.11 -14.65
CA ALA A 541 -11.88 -12.70 -14.30
C ALA A 541 -10.55 -11.95 -14.19
N GLN A 542 -9.58 -12.52 -13.47
CA GLN A 542 -8.25 -11.91 -13.34
C GLN A 542 -7.52 -11.79 -14.68
N ALA A 543 -7.56 -12.82 -15.53
CA ALA A 543 -6.91 -12.77 -16.84
C ALA A 543 -7.53 -11.70 -17.75
N VAL A 544 -8.86 -11.63 -17.79
CA VAL A 544 -9.60 -10.66 -18.62
C VAL A 544 -9.44 -9.23 -18.11
N LEU A 545 -9.60 -8.99 -16.81
CA LEU A 545 -9.58 -7.65 -16.23
C LEU A 545 -8.17 -7.03 -16.17
N ARG A 546 -7.12 -7.84 -16.31
CA ARG A 546 -5.73 -7.38 -16.43
C ARG A 546 -5.29 -7.09 -17.86
N GLU A 547 -6.07 -7.52 -18.85
CA GLU A 547 -5.74 -7.29 -20.26
C GLU A 547 -6.01 -5.82 -20.66
N PRO A 548 -4.99 -5.04 -21.07
CA PRO A 548 -5.14 -3.60 -21.29
C PRO A 548 -5.96 -3.22 -22.51
N THR A 549 -6.31 -4.17 -23.37
CA THR A 549 -7.09 -3.92 -24.60
C THR A 549 -8.58 -4.17 -24.42
N VAL A 550 -8.99 -4.78 -23.31
CA VAL A 550 -10.38 -5.18 -23.07
C VAL A 550 -11.23 -3.98 -22.67
N GLU A 551 -12.30 -3.73 -23.42
CA GLU A 551 -13.32 -2.70 -23.16
C GLU A 551 -14.54 -3.26 -22.42
N HIS A 552 -14.87 -4.55 -22.61
CA HIS A 552 -15.97 -5.25 -21.96
C HIS A 552 -15.54 -6.65 -21.51
N ALA A 553 -15.88 -7.03 -20.29
CA ALA A 553 -15.66 -8.37 -19.77
C ALA A 553 -16.97 -9.18 -19.76
N VAL A 554 -16.97 -10.38 -20.33
CA VAL A 554 -18.09 -11.33 -20.27
C VAL A 554 -17.61 -12.61 -19.59
N LEU A 555 -18.13 -12.87 -18.38
CA LEU A 555 -17.59 -13.89 -17.49
C LEU A 555 -18.63 -14.94 -17.16
N GLU A 556 -18.36 -16.20 -17.52
CA GLU A 556 -19.10 -17.34 -17.00
C GLU A 556 -18.71 -17.57 -15.55
N VAL A 557 -19.70 -17.67 -14.67
CA VAL A 557 -19.50 -17.92 -13.24
C VAL A 557 -20.16 -19.23 -12.84
N ALA A 558 -19.34 -20.24 -12.57
CA ALA A 558 -19.78 -21.53 -12.08
C ALA A 558 -19.78 -21.59 -10.54
N ARG A 559 -20.67 -22.42 -9.98
CA ARG A 559 -20.76 -22.73 -8.56
C ARG A 559 -19.38 -23.02 -7.94
N GLY A 560 -18.59 -23.89 -8.58
CA GLY A 560 -17.28 -24.29 -8.08
C GLY A 560 -16.29 -23.13 -7.95
N GLY A 561 -16.38 -22.11 -8.82
CA GLY A 561 -15.60 -20.87 -8.72
C GLY A 561 -15.99 -20.06 -7.49
N ILE A 562 -17.29 -19.79 -7.31
CA ILE A 562 -17.85 -19.05 -6.18
C ILE A 562 -17.43 -19.68 -4.85
N MET A 563 -17.60 -21.01 -4.73
CA MET A 563 -17.32 -21.74 -3.50
C MET A 563 -15.82 -21.81 -3.17
N ARG A 564 -14.95 -21.86 -4.19
CA ARG A 564 -13.51 -22.04 -3.97
C ARG A 564 -12.74 -20.74 -3.74
N ARG A 565 -13.08 -19.67 -4.45
CA ARG A 565 -12.29 -18.41 -4.44
C ARG A 565 -13.12 -17.13 -4.53
N GLY A 566 -14.46 -17.20 -4.60
CA GLY A 566 -15.33 -16.07 -4.85
C GLY A 566 -15.38 -15.68 -6.34
N LEU A 567 -15.87 -14.48 -6.66
CA LEU A 567 -16.08 -14.05 -8.06
C LEU A 567 -14.80 -13.62 -8.78
N GLY A 568 -13.80 -13.14 -8.06
CA GLY A 568 -12.57 -12.57 -8.64
C GLY A 568 -12.71 -11.10 -9.10
N PHE A 569 -13.87 -10.51 -8.90
CA PHE A 569 -14.20 -9.08 -8.98
C PHE A 569 -15.15 -8.74 -7.82
N ASP A 570 -15.28 -7.49 -7.49
CA ASP A 570 -16.13 -7.01 -6.38
C ASP A 570 -17.54 -6.64 -6.83
N GLU A 571 -17.68 -6.04 -8.03
CA GLU A 571 -18.96 -5.61 -8.60
C GLU A 571 -19.02 -5.92 -10.11
N CYS A 572 -20.22 -6.08 -10.65
CA CYS A 572 -20.50 -6.19 -12.08
C CYS A 572 -21.64 -5.25 -12.49
N ASP A 573 -21.69 -4.90 -13.78
CA ASP A 573 -22.73 -4.02 -14.33
C ASP A 573 -23.97 -4.82 -14.72
N VAL A 574 -23.78 -6.04 -15.19
CA VAL A 574 -24.89 -6.94 -15.55
C VAL A 574 -24.70 -8.31 -14.91
N GLY A 575 -25.62 -8.68 -14.04
CA GLY A 575 -25.70 -10.01 -13.44
C GLY A 575 -26.83 -10.85 -14.06
N VAL A 576 -26.48 -11.99 -14.64
CA VAL A 576 -27.44 -12.88 -15.32
C VAL A 576 -27.59 -14.18 -14.55
N LEU A 577 -28.82 -14.51 -14.13
CA LEU A 577 -29.18 -15.77 -13.49
C LEU A 577 -30.18 -16.53 -14.37
N LEU A 578 -29.70 -17.59 -15.04
CA LEU A 578 -30.44 -18.29 -16.09
C LEU A 578 -31.49 -19.30 -15.58
N ASN A 579 -31.06 -20.17 -14.66
CA ASN A 579 -31.91 -21.22 -14.09
C ASN A 579 -31.26 -21.90 -12.89
N ILE A 580 -32.09 -22.54 -12.06
CA ILE A 580 -31.67 -23.32 -10.90
C ILE A 580 -32.35 -24.72 -11.00
N ALA A 581 -31.56 -25.75 -11.24
CA ALA A 581 -32.02 -27.13 -11.32
C ALA A 581 -31.08 -28.05 -10.52
N SER A 582 -31.57 -29.24 -10.18
CA SER A 582 -30.83 -30.25 -9.42
C SER A 582 -29.63 -30.78 -10.21
N ASP A 583 -28.47 -30.14 -10.04
CA ASP A 583 -27.22 -30.56 -10.64
C ASP A 583 -26.09 -30.34 -9.61
N HIS A 584 -25.21 -31.33 -9.45
CA HIS A 584 -24.09 -31.31 -8.51
C HIS A 584 -24.50 -31.06 -7.04
N LEU A 585 -25.65 -31.53 -6.57
CA LEU A 585 -26.02 -31.53 -5.16
C LEU A 585 -25.16 -32.56 -4.39
N GLY A 586 -24.86 -32.27 -3.12
CA GLY A 586 -24.04 -33.12 -2.26
C GLY A 586 -22.53 -32.82 -2.34
N GLU A 587 -22.11 -31.84 -3.11
CA GLU A 587 -20.72 -31.41 -3.16
C GLU A 587 -20.50 -30.13 -2.35
N ARG A 588 -19.51 -30.15 -1.46
CA ARG A 588 -19.23 -29.08 -0.51
C ARG A 588 -20.47 -28.77 0.33
N GLU A 589 -20.80 -27.54 0.60
CA GLU A 589 -21.94 -27.08 1.41
C GLU A 589 -23.24 -26.92 0.61
N ILE A 590 -23.32 -27.43 -0.62
CA ILE A 590 -24.50 -27.34 -1.49
C ILE A 590 -25.24 -28.67 -1.47
N HIS A 591 -26.21 -28.81 -0.58
CA HIS A 591 -26.96 -30.06 -0.38
C HIS A 591 -28.41 -29.98 -0.90
N THR A 592 -28.95 -28.76 -1.00
CA THR A 592 -30.31 -28.49 -1.42
C THR A 592 -30.33 -27.55 -2.62
N LEU A 593 -31.50 -27.49 -3.31
CA LEU A 593 -31.72 -26.49 -4.36
C LEU A 593 -31.65 -25.06 -3.81
N GLU A 594 -32.04 -24.88 -2.57
CA GLU A 594 -31.96 -23.61 -1.83
C GLU A 594 -30.51 -23.15 -1.67
N ASP A 595 -29.61 -24.04 -1.24
CA ASP A 595 -28.19 -23.75 -1.16
C ASP A 595 -27.60 -23.38 -2.52
N LEU A 596 -28.02 -24.10 -3.57
CA LEU A 596 -27.61 -23.82 -4.94
C LEU A 596 -28.12 -22.46 -5.43
N ALA A 597 -29.37 -22.12 -5.09
CA ALA A 597 -29.96 -20.82 -5.37
C ALA A 597 -29.14 -19.70 -4.71
N ARG A 598 -28.90 -19.78 -3.40
CA ARG A 598 -28.08 -18.85 -2.65
C ARG A 598 -26.67 -18.70 -3.23
N CYS A 599 -26.05 -19.81 -3.64
CA CYS A 599 -24.73 -19.77 -4.26
C CYS A 599 -24.73 -19.00 -5.59
N LYS A 600 -25.72 -19.23 -6.46
CA LYS A 600 -25.79 -18.56 -7.76
C LYS A 600 -26.21 -17.10 -7.64
N THR A 601 -27.03 -16.76 -6.65
CA THR A 601 -27.48 -15.37 -6.39
C THR A 601 -26.32 -14.43 -6.04
N VAL A 602 -25.16 -14.96 -5.63
CA VAL A 602 -23.95 -14.15 -5.41
C VAL A 602 -23.60 -13.28 -6.64
N VAL A 603 -23.88 -13.75 -7.87
CA VAL A 603 -23.66 -12.96 -9.09
C VAL A 603 -24.63 -11.78 -9.18
N VAL A 604 -25.88 -11.98 -8.78
CA VAL A 604 -26.90 -10.91 -8.74
C VAL A 604 -26.60 -9.93 -7.60
N ASP A 605 -26.18 -10.45 -6.45
CA ASP A 605 -25.77 -9.63 -5.29
C ASP A 605 -24.55 -8.76 -5.56
N ALA A 606 -23.71 -9.14 -6.52
CA ALA A 606 -22.54 -8.38 -6.95
C ALA A 606 -22.87 -7.28 -7.97
N VAL A 607 -24.12 -7.17 -8.42
CA VAL A 607 -24.51 -6.09 -9.35
C VAL A 607 -24.46 -4.75 -8.65
N ARG A 608 -23.87 -3.75 -9.32
CA ARG A 608 -23.77 -2.38 -8.85
C ARG A 608 -25.15 -1.81 -8.52
N LYS A 609 -25.27 -1.12 -7.40
CA LYS A 609 -26.55 -0.49 -7.02
C LYS A 609 -26.93 0.65 -7.95
N ASP A 610 -25.94 1.42 -8.39
CA ASP A 610 -26.12 2.58 -9.26
C ASP A 610 -25.84 2.16 -10.72
N GLY A 611 -26.88 2.10 -11.53
CA GLY A 611 -26.78 1.80 -12.98
C GLY A 611 -26.56 0.34 -13.35
N GLY A 612 -26.52 -0.59 -12.40
CA GLY A 612 -26.40 -2.03 -12.68
C GLY A 612 -27.74 -2.69 -13.04
N HIS A 613 -27.69 -3.82 -13.73
CA HIS A 613 -28.86 -4.54 -14.22
C HIS A 613 -28.82 -6.01 -13.87
N CYS A 614 -29.94 -6.55 -13.37
CA CYS A 614 -30.14 -7.99 -13.19
C CYS A 614 -31.02 -8.54 -14.31
N VAL A 615 -30.57 -9.62 -14.94
CA VAL A 615 -31.33 -10.38 -15.92
C VAL A 615 -31.73 -11.72 -15.31
N LEU A 616 -33.01 -11.88 -15.01
CA LEU A 616 -33.57 -13.03 -14.32
C LEU A 616 -34.54 -13.80 -15.22
N ASN A 617 -34.47 -15.12 -15.18
CA ASN A 617 -35.42 -15.95 -15.89
C ASN A 617 -36.76 -16.01 -15.12
N ALA A 618 -37.78 -15.37 -15.67
CA ALA A 618 -39.10 -15.27 -15.04
C ALA A 618 -39.85 -16.60 -14.98
N ASP A 619 -39.48 -17.58 -15.79
CA ASP A 619 -40.12 -18.91 -15.82
C ASP A 619 -39.55 -19.87 -14.75
N ASP A 620 -38.46 -19.49 -14.08
CA ASP A 620 -37.86 -20.28 -12.99
C ASP A 620 -38.23 -19.69 -11.64
N PRO A 621 -39.07 -20.38 -10.83
CA PRO A 621 -39.55 -19.87 -9.55
C PRO A 621 -38.39 -19.55 -8.55
N LEU A 622 -37.35 -20.39 -8.49
CA LEU A 622 -36.23 -20.20 -7.61
C LEU A 622 -35.36 -18.99 -8.02
N VAL A 623 -35.22 -18.78 -9.34
CA VAL A 623 -34.57 -17.58 -9.85
C VAL A 623 -35.32 -16.32 -9.42
N MET A 624 -36.66 -16.33 -9.54
CA MET A 624 -37.48 -15.17 -9.16
C MET A 624 -37.53 -14.94 -7.65
N GLU A 625 -37.61 -16.03 -6.88
CA GLU A 625 -37.62 -15.93 -5.42
C GLU A 625 -36.32 -15.31 -4.87
N HIS A 626 -35.18 -15.86 -5.26
CA HIS A 626 -33.87 -15.43 -4.74
C HIS A 626 -33.29 -14.20 -5.45
N GLY A 627 -33.46 -14.08 -6.76
CA GLY A 627 -32.89 -12.98 -7.54
C GLY A 627 -33.56 -11.64 -7.31
N THR A 628 -34.82 -11.61 -6.85
CA THR A 628 -35.56 -10.35 -6.61
C THR A 628 -35.21 -9.67 -5.28
N TYR A 629 -34.48 -10.33 -4.39
CA TYR A 629 -33.98 -9.69 -3.15
C TYR A 629 -33.14 -8.44 -3.43
N TRP A 630 -32.32 -8.49 -4.49
CA TRP A 630 -31.54 -7.33 -4.92
C TRP A 630 -32.43 -6.13 -5.29
N ALA A 631 -33.55 -6.37 -5.99
CA ALA A 631 -34.47 -5.32 -6.41
C ALA A 631 -35.23 -4.67 -5.22
N ARG A 632 -35.30 -5.32 -4.08
CA ARG A 632 -35.98 -4.82 -2.89
C ARG A 632 -35.09 -3.97 -1.98
N GLY A 633 -33.76 -3.91 -2.24
CA GLY A 633 -32.84 -3.09 -1.43
C GLY A 633 -32.54 -3.65 -0.04
N GLU A 634 -32.85 -4.93 0.24
CA GLU A 634 -32.61 -5.62 1.51
C GLU A 634 -31.31 -6.40 1.55
#